data_a4fa28286888540bf6825a8216181824
#
_entry.id   a4fa28286888540bf6825a8216181824
#
_cell.length_a   1.000
_cell.length_b   1.000
_cell.length_c   1.000
_cell.angle_alpha   90.00
_cell.angle_beta   90.00
_cell.angle_gamma   90.00
#
_symmetry.space_group_name_H-M   'P 1'
#
loop_
_entity.id
_entity.type
_entity.pdbx_description
1 polymer ?
#
loop_
_entity_poly.entity_id
_entity_poly.type
_entity_poly.pdbx_seq_one_letter_code
_entity_poly.pdbx_strand_id
1 'polypeptide(L)'
;MEQVKRVYTFGDGKAEGDATMRDLLGGKGANLAEMNKIGVPVPPGFTITTATCNDYYRVGQDAIVAELSDAVAAAIAKTEASMNSKFGDASNPLLVSVRSGARASMPGMMDTILNLGLNDEVAAGLSAKTGNPHFVYDSYRRFVQMYGDVVLGMKPENKEDIDPFEAIIEEVKAVRGIHLDKDLTVEELKDLVERFKAAIKKQTGHDFPTDPHEQLWGAICAVFRSWMNERAILYRKMESIPDEWGTAVNVQAMVFGNMGETSATGVCFSRDAGSGENLFNGEYLVNAQGEDVVAGIRTPQQITKIGSQRWAERAGISEEERAAKFPSMEEAMPEIYKELDSLQHKLEQHYRDMQDMEFTVQEGKLWFLQTRNGKRTGTAMVKIAMDLLHEGLIDEKTAIERCEPNKLDELLHPVFNKRALAGAKEITRGLPASPGAACGQIVFHADDAEEWHAAGKKVVMVRIETSPEDLAGMAAAEGILTARGGMTSHAAVVARGMGKCCVSGAGGIIVDYKERTVKIEGLTLKEGDFISLNGTTGCVYAGEIPTEAAELSGDFAELMDLCAKYSRLQVRTNADTPQDALVAAKFGAVGIGLCRTEHMFFEPEKIVAMREMILSETAEGREKALEKILPYQKADFLGIFRAMDGKPVNVRLLDPPLHEFVPHDQAGQEEMAKAMGVTVEYIRQRVNSLVEANPMLGHRGCRLGNTYPEITAMQTRAILGAAVELKKEGLDPHPEIMVPLTGILYEFESQEKVIRDTAAKLFAEEGVSVDFKVGTMIEIPRAALTADRIATRAEYFSFGTNDLTQMTFGYSRDDIASFLPVYLEKKILKVDPFQVLDQKGVGQLIRMAVEKGRSVRPELKCGICGEHGGEPSSVKFCHRVGLDYVSCSPFRVPIARLAAAQAAVEEVK
;
A
#
# COMPACT_ATOMS: atom_id res chain seq x y z
N MET A 1 1.98 -47.27 -0.58
CA MET A 1 1.91 -45.80 -0.55
C MET A 1 1.37 -45.39 -1.90
N GLU A 2 0.21 -44.73 -1.94
CA GLU A 2 -0.30 -44.15 -3.19
C GLU A 2 0.75 -43.15 -3.71
N GLN A 3 1.13 -43.32 -4.97
CA GLN A 3 2.13 -42.46 -5.62
C GLN A 3 1.49 -41.08 -5.76
N VAL A 4 1.98 -40.09 -5.04
CA VAL A 4 1.45 -38.71 -5.07
C VAL A 4 1.62 -38.16 -6.49
N LYS A 5 0.51 -37.83 -7.14
CA LYS A 5 0.53 -37.26 -8.51
C LYS A 5 1.24 -35.91 -8.51
N ARG A 6 2.23 -35.74 -9.38
CA ARG A 6 3.06 -34.53 -9.46
C ARG A 6 2.96 -33.78 -10.80
N VAL A 7 2.42 -34.42 -11.84
CA VAL A 7 2.27 -33.87 -13.20
C VAL A 7 0.79 -33.87 -13.59
N TYR A 8 0.27 -32.72 -13.97
CA TYR A 8 -1.13 -32.49 -14.33
C TYR A 8 -1.23 -31.93 -15.74
N THR A 9 -1.87 -32.67 -16.64
CA THR A 9 -1.99 -32.30 -18.06
C THR A 9 -3.25 -31.46 -18.32
N PHE A 10 -3.19 -30.60 -19.34
CA PHE A 10 -4.31 -29.83 -19.89
C PHE A 10 -4.17 -29.70 -21.40
N GLY A 11 -5.30 -29.70 -22.11
CA GLY A 11 -5.37 -29.61 -23.58
C GLY A 11 -6.70 -30.19 -24.11
N ASP A 12 -7.12 -29.78 -25.30
CA ASP A 12 -8.30 -30.27 -26.03
C ASP A 12 -9.61 -30.24 -25.20
N GLY A 13 -9.81 -29.17 -24.42
CA GLY A 13 -11.01 -29.03 -23.57
C GLY A 13 -11.03 -29.92 -22.33
N LYS A 14 -9.90 -30.57 -21.99
CA LYS A 14 -9.76 -31.45 -20.82
C LYS A 14 -8.59 -31.01 -19.97
N ALA A 15 -8.75 -31.05 -18.66
CA ALA A 15 -7.68 -30.79 -17.71
C ALA A 15 -7.81 -31.66 -16.47
N GLU A 16 -6.66 -32.04 -15.91
CA GLU A 16 -6.62 -32.86 -14.68
C GLU A 16 -6.64 -32.00 -13.43
N GLY A 17 -6.46 -30.69 -13.55
CA GLY A 17 -6.56 -29.69 -12.49
C GLY A 17 -7.72 -28.72 -12.71
N ASP A 18 -7.90 -27.77 -11.77
CA ASP A 18 -8.87 -26.66 -11.87
C ASP A 18 -8.46 -25.44 -11.00
N ALA A 19 -9.28 -24.39 -11.02
CA ALA A 19 -9.02 -23.13 -10.33
C ALA A 19 -8.87 -23.26 -8.79
N THR A 20 -9.44 -24.31 -8.18
CA THR A 20 -9.36 -24.53 -6.72
C THR A 20 -8.00 -25.07 -6.28
N MET A 21 -7.22 -25.61 -7.22
CA MET A 21 -5.94 -26.28 -6.96
C MET A 21 -4.73 -25.33 -6.99
N ARG A 22 -4.92 -24.03 -6.66
CA ARG A 22 -3.85 -23.03 -6.68
C ARG A 22 -2.66 -23.39 -5.77
N ASP A 23 -2.92 -24.04 -4.65
CA ASP A 23 -1.87 -24.46 -3.75
C ASP A 23 -0.94 -25.51 -4.34
N LEU A 24 -1.45 -26.32 -5.24
CA LEU A 24 -0.75 -27.42 -5.87
C LEU A 24 -0.16 -27.05 -7.25
N LEU A 25 -0.95 -26.35 -8.06
CA LEU A 25 -0.60 -26.02 -9.46
C LEU A 25 -0.04 -24.60 -9.63
N GLY A 26 -0.02 -23.82 -8.54
CA GLY A 26 0.24 -22.39 -8.64
C GLY A 26 -0.89 -21.63 -9.34
N GLY A 27 -0.85 -20.31 -9.31
CA GLY A 27 -1.92 -19.50 -9.92
C GLY A 27 -2.02 -19.69 -11.43
N LYS A 28 -0.88 -19.75 -12.14
CA LYS A 28 -0.84 -19.93 -13.60
C LYS A 28 -1.33 -21.32 -14.03
N GLY A 29 -0.85 -22.38 -13.42
CA GLY A 29 -1.23 -23.76 -13.77
C GLY A 29 -2.72 -24.03 -13.50
N ALA A 30 -3.23 -23.57 -12.37
CA ALA A 30 -4.65 -23.68 -12.02
C ALA A 30 -5.54 -22.95 -13.05
N ASN A 31 -5.19 -21.72 -13.43
CA ASN A 31 -5.97 -20.95 -14.41
C ASN A 31 -5.86 -21.53 -15.83
N LEU A 32 -4.71 -22.05 -16.26
CA LEU A 32 -4.57 -22.74 -17.55
C LEU A 32 -5.47 -23.99 -17.62
N ALA A 33 -5.50 -24.77 -16.54
CA ALA A 33 -6.38 -25.93 -16.44
C ALA A 33 -7.88 -25.53 -16.49
N GLU A 34 -8.26 -24.51 -15.74
CA GLU A 34 -9.63 -24.00 -15.67
C GLU A 34 -10.11 -23.45 -17.01
N MET A 35 -9.30 -22.56 -17.64
CA MET A 35 -9.63 -22.02 -18.96
C MET A 35 -9.88 -23.14 -19.97
N ASN A 36 -9.04 -24.17 -19.95
CA ASN A 36 -9.19 -25.32 -20.85
C ASN A 36 -10.51 -26.07 -20.61
N LYS A 37 -10.88 -26.34 -19.34
CA LYS A 37 -12.13 -26.98 -18.95
C LYS A 37 -13.37 -26.23 -19.42
N ILE A 38 -13.35 -24.90 -19.32
CA ILE A 38 -14.46 -24.07 -19.76
C ILE A 38 -14.46 -23.79 -21.27
N GLY A 39 -13.57 -24.40 -22.03
CA GLY A 39 -13.53 -24.33 -23.49
C GLY A 39 -12.95 -23.03 -24.04
N VAL A 40 -12.04 -22.38 -23.31
CA VAL A 40 -11.19 -21.30 -23.83
C VAL A 40 -10.02 -21.95 -24.56
N PRO A 41 -9.64 -21.50 -25.76
CA PRO A 41 -8.54 -22.10 -26.53
C PRO A 41 -7.19 -21.79 -25.84
N VAL A 42 -6.63 -22.80 -25.19
CA VAL A 42 -5.35 -22.74 -24.48
C VAL A 42 -4.39 -23.71 -25.16
N PRO A 43 -3.14 -23.30 -25.49
CA PRO A 43 -2.16 -24.25 -25.99
C PRO A 43 -1.96 -25.39 -24.97
N PRO A 44 -1.97 -26.67 -25.41
CA PRO A 44 -1.89 -27.80 -24.48
C PRO A 44 -0.54 -27.85 -23.77
N GLY A 45 -0.52 -28.54 -22.64
CA GLY A 45 0.68 -28.69 -21.84
C GLY A 45 0.44 -29.40 -20.52
N PHE A 46 1.33 -29.18 -19.57
CA PHE A 46 1.21 -29.76 -18.23
C PHE A 46 1.87 -28.87 -17.17
N THR A 47 1.45 -29.10 -15.93
CA THR A 47 2.00 -28.42 -14.74
C THR A 47 2.64 -29.43 -13.81
N ILE A 48 3.89 -29.15 -13.41
CA ILE A 48 4.57 -29.86 -12.31
C ILE A 48 4.32 -29.08 -11.03
N THR A 49 3.94 -29.78 -9.96
CA THR A 49 3.38 -29.19 -8.74
C THR A 49 4.37 -28.34 -7.92
N THR A 50 3.83 -27.41 -7.13
CA THR A 50 4.61 -26.62 -6.15
C THR A 50 5.31 -27.47 -5.10
N ALA A 51 4.70 -28.58 -4.67
CA ALA A 51 5.31 -29.52 -3.73
C ALA A 51 6.60 -30.15 -4.29
N THR A 52 6.66 -30.36 -5.59
CA THR A 52 7.87 -30.85 -6.27
C THR A 52 9.05 -29.88 -6.15
N CYS A 53 8.80 -28.58 -6.15
CA CYS A 53 9.84 -27.57 -5.91
C CYS A 53 10.48 -27.75 -4.51
N ASN A 54 9.69 -27.97 -3.48
CA ASN A 54 10.19 -28.20 -2.13
C ASN A 54 11.01 -29.51 -2.04
N ASP A 55 10.53 -30.56 -2.72
CA ASP A 55 11.26 -31.81 -2.80
C ASP A 55 12.57 -31.68 -3.60
N TYR A 56 12.59 -30.85 -4.67
CA TYR A 56 13.80 -30.53 -5.44
C TYR A 56 14.92 -30.00 -4.53
N TYR A 57 14.60 -29.11 -3.60
CA TYR A 57 15.58 -28.58 -2.63
C TYR A 57 15.96 -29.62 -1.54
N ARG A 58 15.08 -30.55 -1.23
CA ARG A 58 15.30 -31.57 -0.22
C ARG A 58 16.12 -32.76 -0.71
N VAL A 59 15.83 -33.29 -1.91
CA VAL A 59 16.45 -34.54 -2.41
C VAL A 59 17.44 -34.31 -3.56
N GLY A 60 17.48 -33.12 -4.14
CA GLY A 60 18.38 -32.75 -5.24
C GLY A 60 17.81 -33.00 -6.64
N GLN A 61 18.47 -32.41 -7.62
CA GLN A 61 18.04 -32.39 -9.02
C GLN A 61 17.91 -33.80 -9.61
N ASP A 62 18.95 -34.62 -9.48
CA ASP A 62 19.02 -35.93 -10.15
C ASP A 62 17.92 -36.88 -9.69
N ALA A 63 17.59 -36.83 -8.35
CA ALA A 63 16.52 -37.63 -7.79
C ALA A 63 15.14 -37.24 -8.33
N ILE A 64 14.88 -35.91 -8.45
CA ILE A 64 13.61 -35.40 -8.99
C ILE A 64 13.48 -35.70 -10.48
N VAL A 65 14.55 -35.55 -11.26
CA VAL A 65 14.55 -35.90 -12.69
C VAL A 65 14.27 -37.38 -12.88
N ALA A 66 14.91 -38.25 -12.12
CA ALA A 66 14.67 -39.70 -12.19
C ALA A 66 13.23 -40.08 -11.77
N GLU A 67 12.66 -39.43 -10.74
CA GLU A 67 11.30 -39.71 -10.28
C GLU A 67 10.24 -39.29 -11.31
N LEU A 68 10.44 -38.16 -12.00
CA LEU A 68 9.45 -37.54 -12.89
C LEU A 68 9.60 -37.93 -14.37
N SER A 69 10.69 -38.59 -14.78
CA SER A 69 11.01 -38.83 -16.19
C SER A 69 9.87 -39.48 -16.97
N ASP A 70 9.26 -40.52 -16.44
CA ASP A 70 8.15 -41.23 -17.12
C ASP A 70 6.89 -40.37 -17.18
N ALA A 71 6.57 -39.64 -16.12
CA ALA A 71 5.38 -38.78 -16.08
C ALA A 71 5.51 -37.58 -17.02
N VAL A 72 6.69 -36.96 -17.11
CA VAL A 72 6.98 -35.86 -18.03
C VAL A 72 7.00 -36.35 -19.47
N ALA A 73 7.59 -37.50 -19.77
CA ALA A 73 7.57 -38.10 -21.11
C ALA A 73 6.13 -38.39 -21.59
N ALA A 74 5.30 -38.96 -20.71
CA ALA A 74 3.88 -39.19 -20.98
C ALA A 74 3.10 -37.90 -21.23
N ALA A 75 3.41 -36.83 -20.49
CA ALA A 75 2.75 -35.52 -20.63
C ALA A 75 3.19 -34.85 -21.97
N ILE A 76 4.47 -34.93 -22.34
CA ILE A 76 4.95 -34.47 -23.63
C ILE A 76 4.22 -35.19 -24.75
N ALA A 77 4.13 -36.56 -24.72
CA ALA A 77 3.43 -37.36 -25.75
C ALA A 77 1.94 -36.95 -25.91
N LYS A 78 1.25 -36.57 -24.80
CA LYS A 78 -0.11 -36.01 -24.87
C LYS A 78 -0.13 -34.66 -25.59
N THR A 79 0.82 -33.78 -25.24
CA THR A 79 0.96 -32.45 -25.87
C THR A 79 1.25 -32.57 -27.37
N GLU A 80 2.13 -33.49 -27.75
CA GLU A 80 2.42 -33.83 -29.16
C GLU A 80 1.16 -34.25 -29.91
N ALA A 81 0.36 -35.15 -29.33
CA ALA A 81 -0.87 -35.63 -29.95
C ALA A 81 -1.87 -34.49 -30.16
N SER A 82 -2.03 -33.60 -29.16
CA SER A 82 -2.93 -32.46 -29.24
C SER A 82 -2.52 -31.41 -30.26
N MET A 83 -1.20 -31.21 -30.44
CA MET A 83 -0.65 -30.26 -31.41
C MET A 83 -0.37 -30.88 -32.79
N ASN A 84 -0.56 -32.18 -32.94
CA ASN A 84 -0.20 -32.93 -34.14
C ASN A 84 1.23 -32.62 -34.63
N SER A 85 2.16 -32.55 -33.67
CA SER A 85 3.58 -32.23 -33.89
C SER A 85 4.42 -33.00 -32.89
N LYS A 86 5.74 -33.11 -33.11
CA LYS A 86 6.60 -33.94 -32.27
C LYS A 86 7.78 -33.18 -31.72
N PHE A 87 8.06 -33.35 -30.45
CA PHE A 87 9.17 -32.70 -29.77
C PHE A 87 10.53 -33.27 -30.30
N GLY A 88 11.36 -32.36 -30.83
CA GLY A 88 12.63 -32.74 -31.48
C GLY A 88 12.54 -33.26 -32.91
N ASP A 89 11.38 -33.32 -33.53
CA ASP A 89 11.26 -33.71 -34.95
C ASP A 89 11.59 -32.52 -35.87
N ALA A 90 12.53 -32.66 -36.73
CA ALA A 90 12.95 -31.63 -37.69
C ALA A 90 11.86 -31.29 -38.73
N SER A 91 11.02 -32.27 -39.11
CA SER A 91 9.98 -32.08 -40.14
C SER A 91 8.72 -31.40 -39.67
N ASN A 92 8.32 -31.64 -38.41
CA ASN A 92 7.12 -31.09 -37.81
C ASN A 92 7.30 -30.86 -36.29
N PRO A 93 8.17 -29.92 -35.91
CA PRO A 93 8.58 -29.77 -34.54
C PRO A 93 7.46 -29.22 -33.64
N LEU A 94 7.33 -29.82 -32.46
CA LEU A 94 6.71 -29.18 -31.28
C LEU A 94 7.76 -28.35 -30.55
N LEU A 95 7.52 -27.10 -30.35
CA LEU A 95 8.29 -26.27 -29.44
C LEU A 95 7.49 -26.01 -28.17
N VAL A 96 8.17 -25.89 -27.02
CA VAL A 96 7.51 -25.64 -25.74
C VAL A 96 8.12 -24.47 -25.00
N SER A 97 7.34 -23.86 -24.13
CA SER A 97 7.80 -22.92 -23.13
C SER A 97 7.81 -23.58 -21.75
N VAL A 98 8.73 -23.17 -20.88
CA VAL A 98 8.79 -23.57 -19.48
C VAL A 98 8.71 -22.33 -18.63
N ARG A 99 7.65 -22.22 -17.83
CA ARG A 99 7.30 -21.01 -17.06
C ARG A 99 7.08 -21.33 -15.60
N SER A 100 7.47 -20.42 -14.71
CA SER A 100 7.14 -20.49 -13.29
C SER A 100 5.65 -20.24 -13.02
N GLY A 101 5.15 -20.81 -11.94
CA GLY A 101 3.76 -20.65 -11.51
C GLY A 101 3.63 -20.68 -9.98
N ALA A 102 3.98 -19.59 -9.28
CA ALA A 102 3.78 -19.50 -7.85
C ALA A 102 2.30 -19.33 -7.50
N ARG A 103 1.92 -19.62 -6.23
CA ARG A 103 0.55 -19.41 -5.71
C ARG A 103 0.15 -17.92 -5.75
N ALA A 104 1.09 -17.04 -5.42
CA ALA A 104 0.95 -15.60 -5.56
C ALA A 104 1.62 -15.11 -6.85
N SER A 105 1.09 -14.04 -7.44
CA SER A 105 1.68 -13.40 -8.62
C SER A 105 2.99 -12.71 -8.23
N MET A 106 4.09 -13.07 -8.90
CA MET A 106 5.43 -12.51 -8.68
C MET A 106 6.01 -12.04 -10.04
N PRO A 107 5.53 -10.92 -10.61
CA PRO A 107 5.89 -10.48 -11.96
C PRO A 107 7.40 -10.20 -12.09
N GLY A 108 8.06 -10.80 -13.07
CA GLY A 108 9.50 -10.58 -13.33
C GLY A 108 10.48 -11.18 -12.31
N MET A 109 9.96 -11.83 -11.24
CA MET A 109 10.82 -12.34 -10.16
C MET A 109 11.41 -13.73 -10.44
N MET A 110 10.74 -14.52 -11.26
CA MET A 110 11.14 -15.89 -11.60
C MET A 110 11.32 -16.06 -13.09
N ASP A 111 12.08 -17.08 -13.47
CA ASP A 111 12.53 -17.27 -14.84
C ASP A 111 11.49 -17.94 -15.74
N THR A 112 11.62 -17.66 -17.03
CA THR A 112 10.83 -18.24 -18.13
C THR A 112 11.80 -18.60 -19.25
N ILE A 113 11.61 -19.74 -19.88
CA ILE A 113 12.37 -20.17 -21.06
C ILE A 113 11.38 -20.48 -22.18
N LEU A 114 11.61 -19.89 -23.36
CA LEU A 114 10.76 -20.02 -24.52
C LEU A 114 11.49 -20.79 -25.63
N ASN A 115 10.76 -21.34 -26.59
CA ASN A 115 11.26 -21.97 -27.81
C ASN A 115 12.13 -23.22 -27.57
N LEU A 116 11.92 -23.95 -26.46
CA LEU A 116 12.63 -25.21 -26.23
C LEU A 116 12.29 -26.25 -27.31
N GLY A 117 13.28 -27.00 -27.71
CA GLY A 117 13.22 -27.96 -28.77
C GLY A 117 13.95 -27.50 -30.04
N LEU A 118 14.36 -26.23 -30.10
CA LEU A 118 15.20 -25.74 -31.21
C LEU A 118 16.63 -26.24 -31.09
N ASN A 119 17.13 -26.74 -32.22
CA ASN A 119 18.52 -27.04 -32.52
C ASN A 119 18.75 -26.80 -34.03
N ASP A 120 19.94 -27.05 -34.56
CA ASP A 120 20.27 -26.72 -35.95
C ASP A 120 19.39 -27.50 -36.96
N GLU A 121 19.09 -28.76 -36.68
CA GLU A 121 18.24 -29.60 -37.54
C GLU A 121 16.79 -29.15 -37.51
N VAL A 122 16.26 -28.89 -36.31
CA VAL A 122 14.90 -28.41 -36.13
C VAL A 122 14.72 -27.01 -36.72
N ALA A 123 15.70 -26.11 -36.57
CA ALA A 123 15.65 -24.78 -37.17
C ALA A 123 15.64 -24.82 -38.69
N ALA A 124 16.46 -25.67 -39.28
CA ALA A 124 16.45 -25.88 -40.72
C ALA A 124 15.14 -26.47 -41.27
N GLY A 125 14.60 -27.48 -40.58
CA GLY A 125 13.30 -28.09 -40.93
C GLY A 125 12.11 -27.13 -40.75
N LEU A 126 12.06 -26.40 -39.66
CA LEU A 126 11.02 -25.41 -39.41
C LEU A 126 11.08 -24.24 -40.42
N SER A 127 12.29 -23.82 -40.82
CA SER A 127 12.47 -22.81 -41.87
C SER A 127 11.93 -23.27 -43.21
N ALA A 128 12.18 -24.53 -43.56
CA ALA A 128 11.65 -25.14 -44.79
C ALA A 128 10.11 -25.26 -44.74
N LYS A 129 9.55 -25.62 -43.57
CA LYS A 129 8.11 -25.79 -43.38
C LYS A 129 7.36 -24.46 -43.44
N THR A 130 7.87 -23.43 -42.76
CA THR A 130 7.19 -22.12 -42.63
C THR A 130 7.47 -21.19 -43.81
N GLY A 131 8.52 -21.44 -44.57
CA GLY A 131 9.01 -20.50 -45.60
C GLY A 131 9.52 -19.17 -45.01
N ASN A 132 9.69 -19.09 -43.69
CA ASN A 132 10.10 -17.88 -43.00
C ASN A 132 11.36 -18.14 -42.13
N PRO A 133 12.53 -18.21 -42.74
CA PRO A 133 13.77 -18.45 -42.00
C PRO A 133 14.14 -17.33 -41.04
N HIS A 134 13.71 -16.09 -41.32
CA HIS A 134 13.95 -14.96 -40.40
C HIS A 134 13.28 -15.20 -39.04
N PHE A 135 12.00 -15.55 -39.02
CA PHE A 135 11.26 -15.92 -37.82
C PHE A 135 11.96 -17.05 -37.05
N VAL A 136 12.38 -18.08 -37.74
CA VAL A 136 12.95 -19.26 -37.09
C VAL A 136 14.29 -18.96 -36.46
N TYR A 137 15.19 -18.28 -37.17
CA TYR A 137 16.53 -17.97 -36.63
C TYR A 137 16.51 -16.85 -35.60
N ASP A 138 15.56 -15.90 -35.64
CA ASP A 138 15.36 -14.97 -34.54
C ASP A 138 14.85 -15.70 -33.29
N SER A 139 13.89 -16.61 -33.41
CA SER A 139 13.43 -17.45 -32.30
C SER A 139 14.54 -18.34 -31.75
N TYR A 140 15.41 -18.86 -32.59
CA TYR A 140 16.54 -19.69 -32.18
C TYR A 140 17.62 -18.86 -31.44
N ARG A 141 17.95 -17.69 -31.97
CA ARG A 141 18.86 -16.75 -31.30
C ARG A 141 18.38 -16.40 -29.90
N ARG A 142 17.10 -16.00 -29.77
CA ARG A 142 16.46 -15.67 -28.47
C ARG A 142 16.46 -16.88 -27.52
N PHE A 143 16.25 -18.09 -28.04
CA PHE A 143 16.28 -19.29 -27.21
C PHE A 143 17.70 -19.57 -26.68
N VAL A 144 18.73 -19.50 -27.51
CA VAL A 144 20.13 -19.72 -27.10
C VAL A 144 20.55 -18.68 -26.06
N GLN A 145 20.20 -17.42 -26.27
CA GLN A 145 20.43 -16.31 -25.30
C GLN A 145 19.75 -16.60 -23.95
N MET A 146 18.46 -16.85 -24.01
CA MET A 146 17.65 -17.08 -22.78
C MET A 146 18.09 -18.34 -22.03
N TYR A 147 18.41 -19.41 -22.73
CA TYR A 147 18.92 -20.64 -22.12
C TYR A 147 20.31 -20.45 -21.51
N GLY A 148 21.18 -19.72 -22.19
CA GLY A 148 22.51 -19.35 -21.70
C GLY A 148 22.43 -18.52 -20.40
N ASP A 149 21.59 -17.50 -20.37
CA ASP A 149 21.39 -16.64 -19.17
C ASP A 149 20.71 -17.41 -18.01
N VAL A 150 19.57 -18.04 -18.28
CA VAL A 150 18.69 -18.59 -17.23
C VAL A 150 19.16 -19.99 -16.76
N VAL A 151 19.48 -20.88 -17.70
CA VAL A 151 19.79 -22.30 -17.38
C VAL A 151 21.25 -22.48 -17.06
N LEU A 152 22.12 -21.87 -17.86
CA LEU A 152 23.58 -22.04 -17.76
C LEU A 152 24.23 -20.94 -16.89
N GLY A 153 23.47 -19.92 -16.49
CA GLY A 153 23.92 -18.88 -15.56
C GLY A 153 24.93 -17.90 -16.13
N MET A 154 24.92 -17.68 -17.45
CA MET A 154 25.77 -16.70 -18.11
C MET A 154 25.32 -15.27 -17.70
N LYS A 155 26.13 -14.60 -16.88
CA LYS A 155 25.89 -13.22 -16.42
C LYS A 155 27.16 -12.39 -16.56
N PRO A 156 27.04 -11.08 -16.65
CA PRO A 156 28.20 -10.19 -16.58
C PRO A 156 29.02 -10.47 -15.31
N GLU A 157 30.34 -10.37 -15.41
CA GLU A 157 31.25 -10.56 -14.27
C GLU A 157 31.04 -9.48 -13.19
N ASN A 158 30.69 -8.24 -13.61
CA ASN A 158 30.33 -7.14 -12.73
C ASN A 158 28.95 -6.59 -13.11
N LYS A 159 28.23 -6.00 -12.15
CA LYS A 159 26.88 -5.41 -12.38
C LYS A 159 26.88 -4.23 -13.36
N GLU A 160 28.02 -3.63 -13.63
CA GLU A 160 28.20 -2.50 -14.55
C GLU A 160 28.57 -2.94 -15.95
N ASP A 161 28.90 -4.21 -16.16
CA ASP A 161 29.29 -4.75 -17.47
C ASP A 161 28.04 -5.03 -18.32
N ILE A 162 28.18 -4.86 -19.63
CA ILE A 162 27.11 -5.19 -20.60
C ILE A 162 26.92 -6.71 -20.63
N ASP A 163 25.67 -7.14 -20.74
CA ASP A 163 25.33 -8.55 -20.95
C ASP A 163 26.15 -9.16 -22.12
N PRO A 164 26.76 -10.33 -21.95
CA PRO A 164 27.64 -10.91 -22.99
C PRO A 164 26.94 -11.15 -24.34
N PHE A 165 25.66 -11.48 -24.33
CA PHE A 165 24.87 -11.67 -25.53
C PHE A 165 24.51 -10.33 -26.18
N GLU A 166 24.12 -9.34 -25.40
CA GLU A 166 23.84 -7.99 -25.90
C GLU A 166 25.08 -7.35 -26.52
N ALA A 167 26.27 -7.55 -25.95
CA ALA A 167 27.51 -7.08 -26.53
C ALA A 167 27.74 -7.65 -27.93
N ILE A 168 27.47 -8.94 -28.12
CA ILE A 168 27.63 -9.62 -29.44
C ILE A 168 26.57 -9.09 -30.43
N ILE A 169 25.31 -8.84 -29.98
CA ILE A 169 24.25 -8.28 -30.83
C ILE A 169 24.64 -6.88 -31.31
N GLU A 170 25.11 -6.03 -30.41
CA GLU A 170 25.51 -4.67 -30.74
C GLU A 170 26.73 -4.61 -31.67
N GLU A 171 27.67 -5.54 -31.55
CA GLU A 171 28.76 -5.66 -32.51
C GLU A 171 28.23 -5.94 -33.93
N VAL A 172 27.29 -6.89 -34.10
CA VAL A 172 26.70 -7.22 -35.40
C VAL A 172 25.90 -6.04 -35.96
N LYS A 173 25.10 -5.39 -35.14
CA LYS A 173 24.33 -4.19 -35.52
C LYS A 173 25.24 -3.03 -35.97
N ALA A 174 26.34 -2.81 -35.26
CA ALA A 174 27.28 -1.73 -35.55
C ALA A 174 27.92 -1.85 -36.92
N VAL A 175 28.15 -3.06 -37.41
CA VAL A 175 28.74 -3.29 -38.76
C VAL A 175 27.86 -2.72 -39.86
N ARG A 176 26.52 -2.75 -39.71
CA ARG A 176 25.58 -2.24 -40.71
C ARG A 176 24.96 -0.88 -40.32
N GLY A 177 25.21 -0.39 -39.12
CA GLY A 177 24.58 0.83 -38.61
C GLY A 177 23.06 0.71 -38.37
N ILE A 178 22.58 -0.50 -38.03
CA ILE A 178 21.18 -0.76 -37.67
C ILE A 178 20.98 -0.65 -36.14
N HIS A 179 19.76 -0.34 -35.72
CA HIS A 179 19.45 -0.15 -34.31
C HIS A 179 18.43 -1.16 -33.77
N LEU A 180 17.64 -1.79 -34.62
CA LEU A 180 16.58 -2.70 -34.21
C LEU A 180 16.87 -4.12 -34.59
N ASP A 181 16.62 -5.09 -33.71
CA ASP A 181 16.82 -6.52 -33.93
C ASP A 181 16.06 -7.06 -35.17
N LYS A 182 14.87 -6.49 -35.42
CA LYS A 182 14.02 -6.86 -36.56
C LYS A 182 14.69 -6.59 -37.95
N ASP A 183 15.70 -5.72 -37.98
CA ASP A 183 16.40 -5.32 -39.18
C ASP A 183 17.62 -6.23 -39.48
N LEU A 184 17.92 -7.19 -38.58
CA LEU A 184 18.92 -8.22 -38.79
C LEU A 184 18.52 -9.14 -39.94
N THR A 185 19.49 -9.53 -40.77
CA THR A 185 19.26 -10.50 -41.83
C THR A 185 19.29 -11.92 -41.32
N VAL A 186 18.81 -12.87 -42.11
CA VAL A 186 18.85 -14.33 -41.78
C VAL A 186 20.27 -14.81 -41.55
N GLU A 187 21.22 -14.33 -42.34
CA GLU A 187 22.63 -14.67 -42.22
C GLU A 187 23.24 -14.14 -40.93
N GLU A 188 22.89 -12.90 -40.52
CA GLU A 188 23.33 -12.31 -39.25
C GLU A 188 22.70 -13.04 -38.07
N LEU A 189 21.43 -13.43 -38.14
CA LEU A 189 20.78 -14.23 -37.11
C LEU A 189 21.42 -15.60 -36.94
N LYS A 190 21.84 -16.26 -38.04
CA LYS A 190 22.60 -17.50 -37.97
C LYS A 190 23.97 -17.30 -37.33
N ASP A 191 24.69 -16.25 -37.74
CA ASP A 191 25.99 -15.90 -37.15
C ASP A 191 25.85 -15.62 -35.63
N LEU A 192 24.82 -14.90 -35.19
CA LEU A 192 24.53 -14.69 -33.78
C LEU A 192 24.31 -16.00 -33.02
N VAL A 193 23.56 -16.94 -33.54
CA VAL A 193 23.35 -18.26 -32.93
C VAL A 193 24.69 -18.96 -32.68
N GLU A 194 25.58 -18.98 -33.69
CA GLU A 194 26.89 -19.63 -33.57
C GLU A 194 27.81 -18.88 -32.56
N ARG A 195 27.83 -17.56 -32.61
CA ARG A 195 28.60 -16.75 -31.64
C ARG A 195 28.10 -16.95 -30.22
N PHE A 196 26.80 -17.05 -30.02
CA PHE A 196 26.20 -17.30 -28.69
C PHE A 196 26.61 -18.67 -28.17
N LYS A 197 26.53 -19.74 -29.00
CA LYS A 197 27.00 -21.07 -28.61
C LYS A 197 28.50 -21.06 -28.27
N ALA A 198 29.31 -20.34 -29.05
CA ALA A 198 30.74 -20.21 -28.79
C ALA A 198 31.02 -19.45 -27.47
N ALA A 199 30.25 -18.39 -27.17
CA ALA A 199 30.35 -17.65 -25.93
C ALA A 199 29.95 -18.52 -24.72
N ILE A 200 28.86 -19.30 -24.84
CA ILE A 200 28.44 -20.28 -23.83
C ILE A 200 29.58 -21.25 -23.54
N LYS A 201 30.13 -21.88 -24.55
CA LYS A 201 31.24 -22.86 -24.40
C LYS A 201 32.47 -22.21 -23.73
N LYS A 202 32.81 -21.00 -24.15
CA LYS A 202 33.97 -20.26 -23.59
C LYS A 202 33.80 -19.97 -22.10
N GLN A 203 32.61 -19.54 -21.70
CA GLN A 203 32.36 -19.08 -20.31
C GLN A 203 31.99 -20.24 -19.36
N THR A 204 31.22 -21.22 -19.83
CA THR A 204 30.73 -22.32 -18.98
C THR A 204 31.59 -23.59 -19.09
N GLY A 205 32.38 -23.73 -20.14
CA GLY A 205 33.12 -24.95 -20.47
C GLY A 205 32.27 -26.07 -21.10
N HIS A 206 30.95 -25.84 -21.27
CA HIS A 206 30.01 -26.81 -21.83
C HIS A 206 29.47 -26.36 -23.19
N ASP A 207 29.17 -27.28 -24.03
CA ASP A 207 28.48 -27.02 -25.31
C ASP A 207 26.98 -26.71 -25.00
N PHE A 208 26.36 -25.90 -25.85
CA PHE A 208 24.91 -25.71 -25.81
C PHE A 208 24.20 -27.05 -26.11
N PRO A 209 23.22 -27.50 -25.28
CA PRO A 209 22.61 -28.82 -25.47
C PRO A 209 21.75 -28.86 -26.74
N THR A 210 21.99 -29.85 -27.58
CA THR A 210 21.25 -30.06 -28.83
C THR A 210 20.13 -31.09 -28.71
N ASP A 211 20.11 -31.89 -27.63
CA ASP A 211 19.00 -32.79 -27.31
C ASP A 211 17.84 -32.01 -26.68
N PRO A 212 16.64 -31.99 -27.30
CA PRO A 212 15.47 -31.33 -26.76
C PRO A 212 15.05 -31.77 -25.34
N HIS A 213 15.27 -33.05 -25.02
CA HIS A 213 14.95 -33.58 -23.70
C HIS A 213 15.92 -33.07 -22.61
N GLU A 214 17.19 -32.94 -22.94
CA GLU A 214 18.20 -32.32 -22.10
C GLU A 214 17.87 -30.83 -21.86
N GLN A 215 17.48 -30.10 -22.92
CA GLN A 215 17.03 -28.74 -22.88
C GLN A 215 15.83 -28.59 -21.92
N LEU A 216 14.82 -29.46 -22.04
CA LEU A 216 13.60 -29.46 -21.24
C LEU A 216 13.89 -29.64 -19.73
N TRP A 217 14.71 -30.63 -19.39
CA TRP A 217 15.07 -30.86 -17.98
C TRP A 217 15.94 -29.73 -17.41
N GLY A 218 16.86 -29.21 -18.20
CA GLY A 218 17.63 -28.04 -17.82
C GLY A 218 16.74 -26.85 -17.47
N ALA A 219 15.72 -26.57 -18.30
CA ALA A 219 14.75 -25.49 -18.09
C ALA A 219 13.83 -25.74 -16.89
N ILE A 220 13.29 -26.96 -16.72
CA ILE A 220 12.46 -27.31 -15.55
C ILE A 220 13.23 -27.08 -14.24
N CYS A 221 14.47 -27.55 -14.18
CA CYS A 221 15.31 -27.38 -12.99
C CYS A 221 15.70 -25.92 -12.77
N ALA A 222 15.94 -25.14 -13.84
CA ALA A 222 16.21 -23.70 -13.71
C ALA A 222 15.02 -22.94 -13.13
N VAL A 223 13.78 -23.26 -13.53
CA VAL A 223 12.58 -22.65 -12.95
C VAL A 223 12.45 -23.00 -11.46
N PHE A 224 12.72 -24.23 -11.04
CA PHE A 224 12.77 -24.54 -9.61
C PHE A 224 13.85 -23.74 -8.88
N ARG A 225 15.06 -23.62 -9.44
CA ARG A 225 16.15 -22.81 -8.86
C ARG A 225 15.76 -21.34 -8.73
N SER A 226 14.97 -20.81 -9.68
CA SER A 226 14.58 -19.40 -9.67
C SER A 226 13.73 -19.00 -8.47
N TRP A 227 13.10 -19.96 -7.77
CA TRP A 227 12.41 -19.70 -6.50
C TRP A 227 13.33 -19.14 -5.43
N MET A 228 14.61 -19.52 -5.44
CA MET A 228 15.62 -19.06 -4.48
C MET A 228 16.57 -18.01 -5.06
N ASN A 229 16.27 -17.39 -6.20
CA ASN A 229 16.99 -16.23 -6.69
C ASN A 229 16.83 -15.05 -5.74
N GLU A 230 17.86 -14.19 -5.62
CA GLU A 230 17.86 -13.03 -4.73
C GLU A 230 16.63 -12.13 -4.91
N ARG A 231 16.27 -11.80 -6.15
CA ARG A 231 15.09 -10.99 -6.47
C ARG A 231 13.78 -11.64 -6.03
N ALA A 232 13.64 -12.97 -6.20
CA ALA A 232 12.46 -13.71 -5.78
C ALA A 232 12.37 -13.81 -4.25
N ILE A 233 13.50 -14.02 -3.57
CA ILE A 233 13.60 -13.99 -2.11
C ILE A 233 13.21 -12.61 -1.58
N LEU A 234 13.77 -11.54 -2.16
CA LEU A 234 13.46 -10.16 -1.75
C LEU A 234 11.97 -9.85 -1.93
N TYR A 235 11.40 -10.17 -3.09
CA TYR A 235 9.98 -9.96 -3.37
C TYR A 235 9.08 -10.73 -2.39
N ARG A 236 9.37 -12.03 -2.14
CA ARG A 236 8.61 -12.80 -1.17
C ARG A 236 8.69 -12.21 0.24
N LYS A 237 9.86 -11.67 0.59
CA LYS A 237 10.03 -10.94 1.85
C LYS A 237 9.13 -9.71 1.95
N MET A 238 9.10 -8.91 0.89
CA MET A 238 8.27 -7.69 0.84
C MET A 238 6.78 -8.01 0.91
N GLU A 239 6.35 -9.06 0.20
CA GLU A 239 4.93 -9.45 0.10
C GLU A 239 4.50 -10.48 1.17
N SER A 240 5.37 -10.81 2.12
CA SER A 240 5.10 -11.80 3.18
C SER A 240 4.69 -13.18 2.65
N ILE A 241 5.25 -13.60 1.51
CA ILE A 241 5.00 -14.90 0.89
C ILE A 241 5.92 -15.95 1.54
N PRO A 242 5.39 -17.04 2.12
CA PRO A 242 6.18 -18.09 2.77
C PRO A 242 7.12 -18.81 1.80
N ASP A 243 8.35 -19.08 2.22
CA ASP A 243 9.35 -19.78 1.40
C ASP A 243 8.94 -21.22 1.08
N GLU A 244 8.20 -21.87 1.97
CA GLU A 244 7.70 -23.25 1.83
C GLU A 244 6.59 -23.41 0.79
N TRP A 245 6.05 -22.34 0.22
CA TRP A 245 5.04 -22.45 -0.84
C TRP A 245 5.59 -23.06 -2.12
N GLY A 246 6.84 -22.81 -2.46
CA GLY A 246 7.46 -23.27 -3.70
C GLY A 246 6.83 -22.62 -4.96
N THR A 247 7.35 -23.02 -6.12
CA THR A 247 6.78 -22.68 -7.41
C THR A 247 6.40 -23.94 -8.20
N ALA A 248 5.29 -23.88 -8.93
CA ALA A 248 4.98 -24.85 -9.96
C ALA A 248 5.79 -24.55 -11.24
N VAL A 249 5.95 -25.56 -12.09
CA VAL A 249 6.53 -25.42 -13.42
C VAL A 249 5.46 -25.74 -14.47
N ASN A 250 5.19 -24.79 -15.36
CA ASN A 250 4.24 -24.97 -16.45
C ASN A 250 5.00 -25.18 -17.76
N VAL A 251 4.83 -26.34 -18.39
CA VAL A 251 5.35 -26.68 -19.72
C VAL A 251 4.18 -26.60 -20.68
N GLN A 252 4.27 -25.73 -21.69
CA GLN A 252 3.16 -25.43 -22.58
C GLN A 252 3.65 -25.37 -24.05
N ALA A 253 2.85 -25.88 -24.98
CA ALA A 253 3.13 -25.74 -26.39
C ALA A 253 3.28 -24.27 -26.78
N MET A 254 4.28 -23.96 -27.58
CA MET A 254 4.48 -22.62 -28.13
C MET A 254 3.46 -22.36 -29.24
N VAL A 255 2.95 -21.13 -29.22
CA VAL A 255 2.19 -20.51 -30.32
C VAL A 255 2.83 -19.16 -30.64
N PHE A 256 2.81 -18.78 -31.92
CA PHE A 256 3.67 -17.71 -32.42
C PHE A 256 2.86 -16.56 -33.00
N GLY A 257 2.98 -15.37 -32.40
CA GLY A 257 2.41 -14.12 -32.93
C GLY A 257 3.21 -13.45 -34.02
N ASN A 258 4.41 -13.99 -34.38
CA ASN A 258 5.34 -13.43 -35.32
C ASN A 258 5.54 -14.33 -36.58
N MET A 259 4.48 -15.04 -36.98
CA MET A 259 4.48 -15.85 -38.20
C MET A 259 3.92 -15.11 -39.44
N GLY A 260 3.92 -13.81 -39.45
CA GLY A 260 3.45 -12.95 -40.52
C GLY A 260 2.24 -12.08 -40.15
N GLU A 261 1.66 -11.43 -41.17
CA GLU A 261 0.60 -10.40 -40.98
C GLU A 261 -0.74 -10.95 -40.46
N THR A 262 -0.95 -12.26 -40.49
CA THR A 262 -2.15 -12.91 -39.91
C THR A 262 -1.93 -13.39 -38.49
N SER A 263 -0.78 -13.04 -37.92
CA SER A 263 -0.37 -13.40 -36.56
C SER A 263 -0.19 -12.15 -35.72
N ALA A 264 -0.51 -12.25 -34.44
CA ALA A 264 -0.42 -11.14 -33.50
C ALA A 264 -0.24 -11.66 -32.06
N THR A 265 0.17 -10.78 -31.17
CA THR A 265 0.15 -11.02 -29.72
C THR A 265 -0.38 -9.80 -29.00
N GLY A 266 -1.00 -9.98 -27.84
CA GLY A 266 -1.55 -8.86 -27.10
C GLY A 266 -1.93 -9.18 -25.66
N VAL A 267 -2.28 -8.13 -24.96
CA VAL A 267 -2.79 -8.12 -23.57
C VAL A 267 -4.09 -7.35 -23.55
N CYS A 268 -5.10 -7.88 -22.87
CA CYS A 268 -6.39 -7.23 -22.78
C CYS A 268 -7.03 -7.36 -21.40
N PHE A 269 -7.94 -6.43 -21.12
CA PHE A 269 -8.66 -6.31 -19.86
C PHE A 269 -10.16 -6.27 -20.14
N SER A 270 -10.93 -7.05 -19.40
CA SER A 270 -12.41 -7.05 -19.57
C SER A 270 -13.06 -5.73 -19.16
N ARG A 271 -12.42 -4.96 -18.26
CA ARG A 271 -12.81 -3.62 -17.85
C ARG A 271 -11.59 -2.73 -17.75
N ASP A 272 -11.76 -1.41 -17.78
CA ASP A 272 -10.64 -0.46 -17.63
C ASP A 272 -10.05 -0.53 -16.21
N ALA A 273 -8.80 -0.90 -16.10
CA ALA A 273 -8.09 -1.08 -14.84
C ALA A 273 -7.81 0.24 -14.08
N GLY A 274 -7.89 1.37 -14.77
CA GLY A 274 -7.66 2.70 -14.21
C GLY A 274 -8.92 3.39 -13.72
N SER A 275 -10.02 3.32 -14.49
CA SER A 275 -11.29 3.99 -14.20
C SER A 275 -12.39 3.04 -13.68
N GLY A 276 -12.30 1.76 -13.96
CA GLY A 276 -13.35 0.77 -13.68
C GLY A 276 -14.47 0.75 -14.71
N GLU A 277 -14.39 1.55 -15.78
CA GLU A 277 -15.39 1.55 -16.85
C GLU A 277 -15.55 0.14 -17.44
N ASN A 278 -16.79 -0.31 -17.62
CA ASN A 278 -17.08 -1.58 -18.27
C ASN A 278 -16.82 -1.43 -19.78
N LEU A 279 -15.55 -1.36 -20.11
CA LEU A 279 -15.05 -1.21 -21.47
C LEU A 279 -13.92 -2.22 -21.69
N PHE A 280 -14.16 -3.15 -22.63
CA PHE A 280 -13.11 -4.05 -23.11
C PHE A 280 -11.98 -3.23 -23.75
N ASN A 281 -10.77 -3.41 -23.30
CA ASN A 281 -9.60 -2.62 -23.72
C ASN A 281 -8.34 -3.46 -23.70
N GLY A 282 -7.27 -2.95 -24.33
CA GLY A 282 -5.99 -3.61 -24.36
C GLY A 282 -5.18 -3.24 -25.60
N GLU A 283 -4.04 -3.89 -25.75
CA GLU A 283 -3.06 -3.58 -26.78
C GLU A 283 -2.61 -4.86 -27.49
N TYR A 284 -2.31 -4.73 -28.77
CA TYR A 284 -1.79 -5.83 -29.57
C TYR A 284 -0.73 -5.35 -30.56
N LEU A 285 0.12 -6.26 -31.01
CA LEU A 285 1.09 -6.05 -32.07
C LEU A 285 0.96 -7.16 -33.12
N VAL A 286 0.85 -6.75 -34.38
CA VAL A 286 0.89 -7.66 -35.52
C VAL A 286 2.34 -8.11 -35.76
N ASN A 287 2.53 -9.37 -36.11
CA ASN A 287 3.81 -9.98 -36.40
C ASN A 287 4.84 -9.71 -35.30
N ALA A 288 4.49 -10.09 -34.04
CA ALA A 288 5.28 -9.81 -32.83
C ALA A 288 5.19 -10.98 -31.83
N GLN A 289 6.17 -11.07 -30.96
CA GLN A 289 6.14 -11.94 -29.78
C GLN A 289 5.69 -11.16 -28.53
N GLY A 290 5.30 -11.87 -27.45
CA GLY A 290 4.82 -11.25 -26.22
C GLY A 290 5.82 -10.30 -25.57
N GLU A 291 7.10 -10.57 -25.70
CA GLU A 291 8.19 -9.71 -25.20
C GLU A 291 8.19 -8.34 -25.89
N ASP A 292 7.86 -8.28 -27.18
CA ASP A 292 7.86 -7.05 -27.97
C ASP A 292 6.76 -6.06 -27.50
N VAL A 293 5.65 -6.57 -26.97
CA VAL A 293 4.56 -5.75 -26.37
C VAL A 293 5.03 -5.10 -25.08
N VAL A 294 5.74 -5.84 -24.25
CA VAL A 294 6.19 -5.39 -22.93
C VAL A 294 7.41 -4.48 -23.02
N ALA A 295 8.31 -4.74 -23.99
CA ALA A 295 9.55 -3.98 -24.15
C ALA A 295 9.36 -2.55 -24.69
N GLY A 296 8.17 -2.21 -25.23
CA GLY A 296 7.87 -0.87 -25.73
C GLY A 296 8.68 -0.44 -26.97
N ILE A 297 9.29 -1.39 -27.69
CA ILE A 297 10.13 -1.12 -28.86
C ILE A 297 9.29 -0.66 -30.06
N ARG A 298 8.05 -1.10 -30.12
CA ARG A 298 7.06 -0.73 -31.14
C ARG A 298 5.84 -0.14 -30.43
N THR A 299 5.17 0.84 -31.05
CA THR A 299 3.89 1.39 -30.56
C THR A 299 2.80 0.34 -30.76
N PRO A 300 2.20 -0.19 -29.67
CA PRO A 300 1.12 -1.14 -29.80
C PRO A 300 -0.15 -0.49 -30.31
N GLN A 301 -0.97 -1.28 -31.01
CA GLN A 301 -2.30 -0.89 -31.48
C GLN A 301 -3.35 -1.29 -30.46
N GLN A 302 -4.46 -0.57 -30.41
CA GLN A 302 -5.55 -0.81 -29.47
C GLN A 302 -6.47 -1.94 -29.97
N ILE A 303 -7.03 -2.72 -29.05
CA ILE A 303 -7.93 -3.85 -29.39
C ILE A 303 -9.26 -3.34 -29.94
N THR A 304 -9.88 -2.36 -29.26
CA THR A 304 -11.19 -1.81 -29.65
C THR A 304 -11.05 -0.52 -30.47
N LYS A 305 -11.99 -0.29 -31.39
CA LYS A 305 -12.04 0.95 -32.17
C LYS A 305 -12.19 2.19 -31.29
N ILE A 306 -13.07 2.12 -30.28
CA ILE A 306 -13.23 3.23 -29.33
C ILE A 306 -11.96 3.50 -28.53
N GLY A 307 -11.22 2.46 -28.14
CA GLY A 307 -9.92 2.58 -27.48
C GLY A 307 -8.89 3.25 -28.40
N SER A 308 -8.85 2.85 -29.67
CA SER A 308 -7.95 3.41 -30.68
C SER A 308 -8.27 4.90 -30.95
N GLN A 309 -9.54 5.26 -31.02
CA GLN A 309 -9.98 6.66 -31.20
C GLN A 309 -9.60 7.52 -29.99
N ARG A 310 -9.88 7.06 -28.77
CA ARG A 310 -9.46 7.75 -27.53
C ARG A 310 -7.94 7.90 -27.42
N TRP A 311 -7.19 6.88 -27.86
CA TRP A 311 -5.72 6.94 -27.90
C TRP A 311 -5.23 7.98 -28.91
N ALA A 312 -5.78 8.00 -30.15
CA ALA A 312 -5.40 8.95 -31.19
C ALA A 312 -5.71 10.41 -30.79
N GLU A 313 -6.88 10.65 -30.18
CA GLU A 313 -7.24 11.96 -29.64
C GLU A 313 -6.22 12.46 -28.62
N ARG A 314 -5.80 11.58 -27.67
CA ARG A 314 -4.76 11.93 -26.68
C ARG A 314 -3.39 12.17 -27.31
N ALA A 315 -3.06 11.44 -28.38
CA ALA A 315 -1.79 11.57 -29.10
C ALA A 315 -1.79 12.73 -30.12
N GLY A 316 -2.93 13.40 -30.34
CA GLY A 316 -3.07 14.46 -31.33
C GLY A 316 -3.00 13.96 -32.78
N ILE A 317 -3.38 12.70 -33.03
CA ILE A 317 -3.36 12.03 -34.34
C ILE A 317 -4.76 12.12 -34.95
N SER A 318 -4.84 12.48 -36.26
CA SER A 318 -6.13 12.54 -36.96
C SER A 318 -6.73 11.14 -37.14
N GLU A 319 -8.09 11.06 -37.28
CA GLU A 319 -8.78 9.81 -37.54
C GLU A 319 -8.34 9.11 -38.83
N GLU A 320 -8.01 9.89 -39.88
CA GLU A 320 -7.49 9.35 -41.12
C GLU A 320 -6.13 8.68 -40.94
N GLU A 321 -5.23 9.31 -40.20
CA GLU A 321 -3.92 8.76 -39.89
C GLU A 321 -4.02 7.57 -38.93
N ARG A 322 -4.89 7.63 -37.92
CA ARG A 322 -5.19 6.55 -37.01
C ARG A 322 -5.63 5.28 -37.79
N ALA A 323 -6.67 5.44 -38.62
CA ALA A 323 -7.22 4.31 -39.37
C ALA A 323 -6.23 3.70 -40.37
N ALA A 324 -5.35 4.54 -40.95
CA ALA A 324 -4.35 4.08 -41.91
C ALA A 324 -3.13 3.41 -41.28
N LYS A 325 -2.63 3.92 -40.15
CA LYS A 325 -1.37 3.48 -39.53
C LYS A 325 -1.55 2.68 -38.25
N PHE A 326 -2.64 2.91 -37.51
CA PHE A 326 -2.90 2.33 -36.20
C PHE A 326 -4.33 1.76 -36.07
N PRO A 327 -4.78 0.91 -37.03
CA PRO A 327 -6.12 0.33 -36.93
C PRO A 327 -6.25 -0.53 -35.68
N SER A 328 -7.42 -0.49 -35.04
CA SER A 328 -7.72 -1.41 -33.94
C SER A 328 -7.78 -2.85 -34.40
N MET A 329 -7.67 -3.82 -33.47
CA MET A 329 -7.90 -5.22 -33.80
C MET A 329 -9.33 -5.46 -34.31
N GLU A 330 -10.31 -4.72 -33.78
CA GLU A 330 -11.70 -4.73 -34.26
C GLU A 330 -11.81 -4.42 -35.76
N GLU A 331 -10.96 -3.52 -36.27
CA GLU A 331 -10.93 -3.13 -37.68
C GLU A 331 -10.02 -4.04 -38.53
N ALA A 332 -8.84 -4.43 -37.98
CA ALA A 332 -7.83 -5.19 -38.73
C ALA A 332 -8.09 -6.70 -38.74
N MET A 333 -8.66 -7.25 -37.68
CA MET A 333 -8.89 -8.69 -37.47
C MET A 333 -10.29 -8.95 -36.89
N PRO A 334 -11.39 -8.56 -37.57
CA PRO A 334 -12.75 -8.52 -36.99
C PRO A 334 -13.26 -9.85 -36.48
N GLU A 335 -12.94 -10.97 -37.13
CA GLU A 335 -13.39 -12.31 -36.67
C GLU A 335 -12.65 -12.75 -35.40
N ILE A 336 -11.36 -12.49 -35.30
CA ILE A 336 -10.56 -12.73 -34.10
C ILE A 336 -11.05 -11.86 -32.95
N TYR A 337 -11.33 -10.56 -33.23
CA TYR A 337 -11.88 -9.65 -32.23
C TYR A 337 -13.20 -10.14 -31.67
N LYS A 338 -14.13 -10.58 -32.50
CA LYS A 338 -15.43 -11.14 -32.05
C LYS A 338 -15.25 -12.38 -31.15
N GLU A 339 -14.33 -13.27 -31.52
CA GLU A 339 -14.01 -14.44 -30.70
C GLU A 339 -13.40 -14.01 -29.36
N LEU A 340 -12.42 -13.12 -29.40
CA LEU A 340 -11.74 -12.56 -28.20
C LEU A 340 -12.75 -11.88 -27.26
N ASP A 341 -13.66 -11.05 -27.81
CA ASP A 341 -14.69 -10.35 -27.03
C ASP A 341 -15.69 -11.34 -26.39
N SER A 342 -16.12 -12.36 -27.13
CA SER A 342 -16.98 -13.42 -26.58
C SER A 342 -16.29 -14.18 -25.42
N LEU A 343 -15.00 -14.46 -25.56
CA LEU A 343 -14.25 -15.24 -24.56
C LEU A 343 -13.90 -14.41 -23.33
N GLN A 344 -13.62 -13.11 -23.47
CA GLN A 344 -13.38 -12.25 -22.32
C GLN A 344 -14.64 -12.11 -21.46
N HIS A 345 -15.83 -11.96 -22.06
CA HIS A 345 -17.10 -11.98 -21.34
C HIS A 345 -17.31 -13.30 -20.58
N LYS A 346 -17.04 -14.43 -21.25
CA LYS A 346 -17.14 -15.76 -20.64
C LYS A 346 -16.21 -15.90 -19.43
N LEU A 347 -14.98 -15.42 -19.54
CA LEU A 347 -14.00 -15.45 -18.44
C LEU A 347 -14.43 -14.56 -17.28
N GLU A 348 -14.88 -13.32 -17.54
CA GLU A 348 -15.37 -12.42 -16.50
C GLU A 348 -16.59 -13.01 -15.76
N GLN A 349 -17.55 -13.58 -16.48
CA GLN A 349 -18.71 -14.25 -15.87
C GLN A 349 -18.31 -15.47 -15.05
N HIS A 350 -17.37 -16.28 -15.55
CA HIS A 350 -16.91 -17.49 -14.86
C HIS A 350 -16.16 -17.16 -13.55
N TYR A 351 -15.19 -16.24 -13.61
CA TYR A 351 -14.42 -15.84 -12.44
C TYR A 351 -15.15 -14.79 -11.58
N ARG A 352 -16.24 -14.24 -12.09
CA ARG A 352 -17.04 -13.19 -11.45
C ARG A 352 -16.21 -11.97 -11.04
N ASP A 353 -15.17 -11.67 -11.80
CA ASP A 353 -14.26 -10.55 -11.57
C ASP A 353 -13.60 -10.10 -12.87
N MET A 354 -13.20 -8.84 -12.92
CA MET A 354 -12.42 -8.29 -14.02
C MET A 354 -11.19 -9.16 -14.32
N GLN A 355 -10.98 -9.46 -15.59
CA GLN A 355 -9.89 -10.31 -16.07
C GLN A 355 -8.83 -9.53 -16.83
N ASP A 356 -7.57 -9.86 -16.55
CA ASP A 356 -6.37 -9.50 -17.27
C ASP A 356 -5.91 -10.75 -18.04
N MET A 357 -5.84 -10.64 -19.36
CA MET A 357 -5.65 -11.77 -20.27
C MET A 357 -4.49 -11.54 -21.24
N GLU A 358 -3.68 -12.57 -21.43
CA GLU A 358 -2.63 -12.61 -22.45
C GLU A 358 -3.07 -13.55 -23.56
N PHE A 359 -2.97 -13.11 -24.81
CA PHE A 359 -3.37 -13.90 -25.97
C PHE A 359 -2.37 -13.81 -27.12
N THR A 360 -2.42 -14.80 -27.99
CA THR A 360 -1.65 -14.85 -29.24
C THR A 360 -2.56 -15.33 -30.38
N VAL A 361 -2.45 -14.69 -31.51
CA VAL A 361 -3.07 -15.13 -32.77
C VAL A 361 -1.98 -15.73 -33.64
N GLN A 362 -2.06 -17.01 -33.95
CA GLN A 362 -1.16 -17.69 -34.87
C GLN A 362 -1.93 -18.04 -36.16
N GLU A 363 -1.57 -17.41 -37.25
CA GLU A 363 -2.14 -17.67 -38.58
C GLU A 363 -3.68 -17.67 -38.57
N GLY A 364 -4.25 -16.64 -37.94
CA GLY A 364 -5.70 -16.47 -37.84
C GLY A 364 -6.39 -17.34 -36.78
N LYS A 365 -5.66 -18.05 -35.94
CA LYS A 365 -6.22 -18.83 -34.81
C LYS A 365 -5.87 -18.19 -33.47
N LEU A 366 -6.89 -17.90 -32.64
CA LEU A 366 -6.75 -17.31 -31.32
C LEU A 366 -6.35 -18.35 -30.27
N TRP A 367 -5.44 -17.95 -29.37
CA TRP A 367 -5.00 -18.73 -28.23
C TRP A 367 -4.86 -17.84 -27.00
N PHE A 368 -5.35 -18.29 -25.83
CA PHE A 368 -5.12 -17.65 -24.53
C PHE A 368 -3.90 -18.28 -23.84
N LEU A 369 -2.97 -17.44 -23.41
CA LEU A 369 -1.76 -17.88 -22.72
C LEU A 369 -1.89 -17.80 -21.21
N GLN A 370 -2.69 -16.85 -20.71
CA GLN A 370 -2.89 -16.60 -19.30
C GLN A 370 -4.17 -15.79 -19.07
N THR A 371 -4.84 -16.05 -17.95
CA THR A 371 -5.82 -15.15 -17.35
C THR A 371 -5.55 -14.99 -15.87
N ARG A 372 -5.88 -13.83 -15.33
CA ARG A 372 -5.80 -13.53 -13.90
C ARG A 372 -6.79 -12.41 -13.55
N ASN A 373 -7.15 -12.30 -12.26
CA ASN A 373 -7.90 -11.14 -11.80
C ASN A 373 -7.06 -9.88 -12.01
N GLY A 374 -7.64 -8.89 -12.68
CA GLY A 374 -6.93 -7.68 -13.09
C GLY A 374 -6.51 -6.84 -11.89
N LYS A 375 -5.23 -6.45 -11.85
CA LYS A 375 -4.78 -5.40 -10.93
C LYS A 375 -5.42 -4.09 -11.36
N ARG A 376 -5.86 -3.28 -10.39
CA ARG A 376 -6.66 -2.08 -10.64
C ARG A 376 -6.39 -1.00 -9.60
N THR A 377 -6.66 0.25 -9.95
CA THR A 377 -6.60 1.40 -9.04
C THR A 377 -7.69 1.33 -7.96
N GLY A 378 -7.59 2.13 -6.91
CA GLY A 378 -8.64 2.24 -5.88
C GLY A 378 -9.99 2.66 -6.47
N THR A 379 -10.01 3.62 -7.40
CA THR A 379 -11.22 4.07 -8.10
C THR A 379 -11.88 2.92 -8.89
N ALA A 380 -11.07 2.23 -9.71
CA ALA A 380 -11.56 1.09 -10.49
C ALA A 380 -12.03 -0.07 -9.58
N MET A 381 -11.36 -0.29 -8.46
CA MET A 381 -11.72 -1.34 -7.50
C MET A 381 -13.14 -1.14 -6.96
N VAL A 382 -13.45 0.06 -6.49
CA VAL A 382 -14.79 0.37 -5.94
C VAL A 382 -15.84 0.29 -7.04
N LYS A 383 -15.59 0.95 -8.19
CA LYS A 383 -16.54 0.93 -9.30
C LYS A 383 -16.82 -0.49 -9.80
N ILE A 384 -15.80 -1.29 -10.04
CA ILE A 384 -15.98 -2.68 -10.54
C ILE A 384 -16.73 -3.54 -9.51
N ALA A 385 -16.43 -3.39 -8.22
CA ALA A 385 -17.14 -4.14 -7.18
C ALA A 385 -18.63 -3.80 -7.15
N MET A 386 -18.99 -2.52 -7.27
CA MET A 386 -20.39 -2.09 -7.32
C MET A 386 -21.08 -2.49 -8.62
N ASP A 387 -20.43 -2.32 -9.77
CA ASP A 387 -20.99 -2.75 -11.06
C ASP A 387 -21.28 -4.26 -11.07
N LEU A 388 -20.33 -5.09 -10.63
CA LEU A 388 -20.54 -6.55 -10.55
C LEU A 388 -21.65 -6.96 -9.57
N LEU A 389 -21.83 -6.20 -8.48
CA LEU A 389 -22.95 -6.37 -7.55
C LEU A 389 -24.28 -6.04 -8.24
N HIS A 390 -24.38 -4.90 -8.92
CA HIS A 390 -25.59 -4.47 -9.63
C HIS A 390 -25.94 -5.41 -10.80
N GLU A 391 -24.93 -5.96 -11.48
CA GLU A 391 -25.09 -6.98 -12.52
C GLU A 391 -25.52 -8.35 -11.96
N GLY A 392 -25.51 -8.52 -10.63
CA GLY A 392 -25.88 -9.78 -9.96
C GLY A 392 -24.83 -10.89 -10.08
N LEU A 393 -23.61 -10.55 -10.50
CA LEU A 393 -22.49 -11.50 -10.62
C LEU A 393 -21.88 -11.85 -9.26
N ILE A 394 -21.90 -10.93 -8.30
CA ILE A 394 -21.45 -11.13 -6.92
C ILE A 394 -22.50 -10.66 -5.93
N ASP A 395 -22.40 -11.13 -4.70
CA ASP A 395 -23.22 -10.65 -3.59
C ASP A 395 -22.52 -9.52 -2.80
N GLU A 396 -23.26 -8.88 -1.90
CA GLU A 396 -22.78 -7.77 -1.08
C GLU A 396 -21.53 -8.13 -0.24
N LYS A 397 -21.49 -9.36 0.29
CA LYS A 397 -20.34 -9.83 1.09
C LYS A 397 -19.10 -9.97 0.23
N THR A 398 -19.22 -10.52 -0.95
CA THR A 398 -18.12 -10.63 -1.92
C THR A 398 -17.65 -9.25 -2.37
N ALA A 399 -18.54 -8.28 -2.57
CA ALA A 399 -18.16 -6.91 -2.91
C ALA A 399 -17.30 -6.27 -1.81
N ILE A 400 -17.70 -6.42 -0.54
CA ILE A 400 -16.94 -5.95 0.62
C ILE A 400 -15.56 -6.64 0.70
N GLU A 401 -15.49 -7.96 0.53
CA GLU A 401 -14.25 -8.74 0.64
C GLU A 401 -13.22 -8.42 -0.45
N ARG A 402 -13.68 -8.11 -1.66
CA ARG A 402 -12.81 -7.82 -2.81
C ARG A 402 -12.17 -6.44 -2.77
N CYS A 403 -12.72 -5.51 -2.01
CA CYS A 403 -12.14 -4.19 -1.85
C CYS A 403 -10.97 -4.24 -0.87
N GLU A 404 -9.79 -3.80 -1.32
CA GLU A 404 -8.59 -3.68 -0.48
C GLU A 404 -8.66 -2.38 0.32
N PRO A 405 -8.74 -2.41 1.67
CA PRO A 405 -8.97 -1.19 2.46
C PRO A 405 -7.94 -0.09 2.21
N ASN A 406 -6.66 -0.45 2.10
CA ASN A 406 -5.59 0.54 1.88
C ASN A 406 -5.68 1.27 0.53
N LYS A 407 -6.30 0.67 -0.49
CA LYS A 407 -6.50 1.34 -1.78
C LYS A 407 -7.56 2.45 -1.73
N LEU A 408 -8.39 2.50 -0.68
CA LEU A 408 -9.32 3.62 -0.50
C LEU A 408 -8.58 4.94 -0.26
N ASP A 409 -7.35 4.91 0.22
CA ASP A 409 -6.53 6.14 0.36
C ASP A 409 -6.41 6.92 -0.96
N GLU A 410 -6.33 6.22 -2.09
CA GLU A 410 -6.25 6.86 -3.43
C GLU A 410 -7.49 7.71 -3.75
N LEU A 411 -8.63 7.41 -3.13
CA LEU A 411 -9.92 8.09 -3.35
C LEU A 411 -10.13 9.29 -2.42
N LEU A 412 -9.34 9.42 -1.37
CA LEU A 412 -9.57 10.38 -0.29
C LEU A 412 -8.67 11.60 -0.37
N HIS A 413 -7.63 11.55 -1.20
CA HIS A 413 -6.61 12.59 -1.32
C HIS A 413 -6.49 13.13 -2.76
N PRO A 414 -6.08 14.39 -2.95
CA PRO A 414 -5.80 14.95 -4.26
C PRO A 414 -4.77 14.11 -5.03
N VAL A 415 -4.89 14.04 -6.33
CA VAL A 415 -3.98 13.34 -7.25
C VAL A 415 -3.41 14.31 -8.28
N PHE A 416 -2.27 13.99 -8.87
CA PHE A 416 -1.74 14.77 -10.00
C PHE A 416 -2.50 14.49 -11.28
N ASN A 417 -2.66 15.54 -12.11
CA ASN A 417 -3.09 15.36 -13.48
C ASN A 417 -2.12 14.42 -14.22
N LYS A 418 -2.62 13.30 -14.74
CA LYS A 418 -1.83 12.22 -15.35
C LYS A 418 -0.96 12.67 -16.52
N ARG A 419 -1.45 13.62 -17.35
CA ARG A 419 -0.70 14.14 -18.51
C ARG A 419 0.48 15.01 -18.06
N ALA A 420 0.25 15.87 -17.09
CA ALA A 420 1.29 16.73 -16.55
C ALA A 420 2.37 15.93 -15.82
N LEU A 421 1.97 14.90 -15.07
CA LEU A 421 2.88 14.03 -14.36
C LEU A 421 3.79 13.23 -15.32
N ALA A 422 3.28 12.78 -16.46
CA ALA A 422 4.06 11.97 -17.43
C ALA A 422 5.25 12.74 -18.03
N GLY A 423 5.20 14.08 -18.06
CA GLY A 423 6.31 14.94 -18.49
C GLY A 423 7.20 15.47 -17.37
N ALA A 424 6.89 15.16 -16.12
CA ALA A 424 7.58 15.72 -14.96
C ALA A 424 8.88 14.96 -14.65
N LYS A 425 9.91 15.70 -14.23
CA LYS A 425 11.20 15.13 -13.83
C LYS A 425 11.22 14.90 -12.32
N GLU A 426 11.34 13.65 -11.89
CA GLU A 426 11.63 13.31 -10.50
C GLU A 426 13.03 13.84 -10.14
N ILE A 427 13.13 14.56 -9.02
CA ILE A 427 14.37 15.17 -8.55
C ILE A 427 14.92 14.52 -7.28
N THR A 428 14.06 13.90 -6.47
CA THR A 428 14.44 13.08 -5.31
C THR A 428 13.26 12.24 -4.84
N ARG A 429 13.53 11.36 -3.87
CA ARG A 429 12.52 10.51 -3.26
C ARG A 429 12.72 10.41 -1.75
N GLY A 430 11.61 10.36 -1.01
CA GLY A 430 11.56 10.08 0.41
C GLY A 430 10.55 8.97 0.74
N LEU A 431 10.22 8.85 2.01
CA LEU A 431 9.19 7.94 2.48
C LEU A 431 7.78 8.50 2.17
N PRO A 432 6.84 7.69 1.70
CA PRO A 432 5.44 8.08 1.46
C PRO A 432 4.71 8.23 2.81
N ALA A 433 4.99 9.33 3.50
CA ALA A 433 4.59 9.52 4.89
C ALA A 433 3.10 9.86 5.07
N SER A 434 2.51 10.60 4.13
CA SER A 434 1.06 10.86 4.07
C SER A 434 0.63 10.98 2.62
N PRO A 435 -0.41 10.25 2.19
CA PRO A 435 -0.79 10.13 0.78
C PRO A 435 -1.29 11.45 0.17
N GLY A 436 -1.44 11.43 -1.17
CA GLY A 436 -1.94 12.54 -1.96
C GLY A 436 -0.87 13.22 -2.78
N ALA A 437 -1.31 14.19 -3.58
CA ALA A 437 -0.47 15.06 -4.38
C ALA A 437 -0.55 16.50 -3.88
N ALA A 438 0.57 17.16 -3.77
CA ALA A 438 0.66 18.56 -3.41
C ALA A 438 1.57 19.31 -4.37
N CYS A 439 1.20 20.55 -4.72
CA CYS A 439 2.02 21.46 -5.50
C CYS A 439 1.94 22.85 -4.90
N GLY A 440 3.07 23.51 -4.74
CA GLY A 440 3.11 24.88 -4.21
C GLY A 440 4.51 25.48 -4.25
N GLN A 441 4.57 26.74 -3.84
CA GLN A 441 5.82 27.47 -3.69
C GLN A 441 6.53 27.05 -2.41
N ILE A 442 7.84 26.85 -2.48
CA ILE A 442 8.67 26.48 -1.34
C ILE A 442 8.66 27.57 -0.28
N VAL A 443 8.41 27.19 0.96
CA VAL A 443 8.63 28.00 2.17
C VAL A 443 9.40 27.18 3.19
N PHE A 444 10.24 27.84 4.01
CA PHE A 444 11.12 27.17 4.96
C PHE A 444 10.71 27.38 6.42
N HIS A 445 9.83 28.31 6.71
CA HIS A 445 9.35 28.59 8.07
C HIS A 445 7.82 28.53 8.15
N ALA A 446 7.31 28.16 9.33
CA ALA A 446 5.88 28.05 9.57
C ALA A 446 5.16 29.39 9.35
N ASP A 447 5.73 30.49 9.88
CA ASP A 447 5.15 31.84 9.75
C ASP A 447 5.04 32.28 8.27
N ASP A 448 6.05 31.98 7.46
CA ASP A 448 6.01 32.26 6.01
C ASP A 448 4.91 31.43 5.31
N ALA A 449 4.69 30.18 5.74
CA ALA A 449 3.61 29.35 5.21
C ALA A 449 2.23 29.97 5.50
N GLU A 450 2.00 30.44 6.72
CA GLU A 450 0.76 31.10 7.10
C GLU A 450 0.54 32.42 6.36
N GLU A 451 1.57 33.27 6.31
CA GLU A 451 1.50 34.58 5.62
C GLU A 451 1.20 34.40 4.12
N TRP A 452 1.91 33.49 3.46
CA TRP A 452 1.73 33.26 2.04
C TRP A 452 0.40 32.60 1.72
N HIS A 453 -0.05 31.68 2.58
CA HIS A 453 -1.38 31.08 2.45
C HIS A 453 -2.49 32.13 2.62
N ALA A 454 -2.38 33.01 3.60
CA ALA A 454 -3.30 34.14 3.81
C ALA A 454 -3.32 35.10 2.63
N ALA A 455 -2.20 35.24 1.91
CA ALA A 455 -2.08 35.99 0.67
C ALA A 455 -2.63 35.23 -0.57
N GLY A 456 -3.22 34.04 -0.40
CA GLY A 456 -3.82 33.23 -1.47
C GLY A 456 -2.82 32.40 -2.28
N LYS A 457 -1.58 32.25 -1.80
CA LYS A 457 -0.57 31.40 -2.45
C LYS A 457 -0.69 29.96 -1.98
N LYS A 458 -0.44 28.99 -2.86
CA LYS A 458 -0.23 27.59 -2.51
C LYS A 458 1.23 27.39 -2.12
N VAL A 459 1.48 26.83 -0.96
CA VAL A 459 2.84 26.65 -0.43
C VAL A 459 3.13 25.21 -0.08
N VAL A 460 4.39 24.80 -0.23
CA VAL A 460 4.93 23.54 0.24
C VAL A 460 6.00 23.85 1.26
N MET A 461 5.82 23.35 2.48
CA MET A 461 6.76 23.58 3.56
C MET A 461 7.92 22.57 3.50
N VAL A 462 9.16 23.07 3.39
CA VAL A 462 10.36 22.27 3.27
C VAL A 462 11.23 22.46 4.53
N ARG A 463 11.43 21.37 5.29
CA ARG A 463 12.14 21.40 6.57
C ARG A 463 13.22 20.34 6.62
N ILE A 464 14.20 20.50 7.53
CA ILE A 464 15.09 19.39 7.91
C ILE A 464 14.24 18.34 8.67
N GLU A 465 13.47 18.78 9.65
CA GLU A 465 12.47 18.03 10.42
C GLU A 465 11.43 19.02 10.96
N THR A 466 10.24 18.58 11.31
CA THR A 466 9.20 19.42 11.90
C THR A 466 9.10 19.22 13.42
N SER A 467 8.67 20.26 14.10
CA SER A 467 8.39 20.29 15.53
C SER A 467 6.91 20.69 15.79
N PRO A 468 6.40 20.55 17.02
CA PRO A 468 5.05 21.02 17.37
C PRO A 468 4.79 22.50 17.07
N GLU A 469 5.82 23.32 17.07
CA GLU A 469 5.74 24.75 16.74
C GLU A 469 5.43 25.01 15.27
N ASP A 470 5.69 24.04 14.38
CA ASP A 470 5.43 24.13 12.94
C ASP A 470 3.94 23.83 12.59
N LEU A 471 3.09 23.49 13.56
CA LEU A 471 1.74 22.97 13.35
C LEU A 471 0.86 23.89 12.50
N ALA A 472 0.87 25.19 12.77
CA ALA A 472 0.09 26.17 12.03
C ALA A 472 0.57 26.31 10.59
N GLY A 473 1.87 26.35 10.36
CA GLY A 473 2.47 26.36 9.02
C GLY A 473 2.20 25.06 8.25
N MET A 474 2.23 23.91 8.91
CA MET A 474 1.85 22.63 8.30
C MET A 474 0.38 22.62 7.87
N ALA A 475 -0.50 23.20 8.66
CA ALA A 475 -1.94 23.32 8.32
C ALA A 475 -2.17 24.26 7.14
N ALA A 476 -1.41 25.34 7.03
CA ALA A 476 -1.47 26.30 5.94
C ALA A 476 -0.88 25.75 4.62
N ALA A 477 0.10 24.85 4.69
CA ALA A 477 0.76 24.29 3.52
C ALA A 477 -0.13 23.27 2.78
N GLU A 478 0.04 23.18 1.44
CA GLU A 478 -0.55 22.09 0.62
C GLU A 478 0.15 20.75 0.87
N GLY A 479 1.44 20.77 1.17
CA GLY A 479 2.23 19.58 1.45
C GLY A 479 3.50 19.87 2.23
N ILE A 480 4.08 18.81 2.82
CA ILE A 480 5.26 18.88 3.68
C ILE A 480 6.35 17.97 3.12
N LEU A 481 7.56 18.50 3.03
CA LEU A 481 8.77 17.76 2.65
C LEU A 481 9.81 17.88 3.76
N THR A 482 10.32 16.75 4.27
CA THR A 482 11.40 16.77 5.26
C THR A 482 12.62 15.98 4.81
N ALA A 483 13.81 16.51 5.15
CA ALA A 483 15.08 15.81 4.91
C ALA A 483 15.25 14.60 5.83
N ARG A 484 14.75 14.69 7.05
CA ARG A 484 14.82 13.66 8.08
C ARG A 484 13.43 13.26 8.55
N GLY A 485 13.36 12.11 9.20
CA GLY A 485 12.11 11.58 9.78
C GLY A 485 11.65 10.30 9.11
N GLY A 486 11.07 9.41 9.92
CA GLY A 486 10.46 8.14 9.50
C GLY A 486 8.94 8.28 9.35
N MET A 487 8.27 7.16 9.13
CA MET A 487 6.81 7.06 9.04
C MET A 487 6.08 7.44 10.34
N THR A 488 6.79 7.46 11.45
CA THR A 488 6.29 7.83 12.79
C THR A 488 6.79 9.19 13.27
N SER A 489 7.53 9.93 12.43
CA SER A 489 8.00 11.28 12.77
C SER A 489 6.84 12.25 12.97
N HIS A 490 7.09 13.36 13.66
CA HIS A 490 6.12 14.43 13.85
C HIS A 490 5.49 14.88 12.52
N ALA A 491 6.30 15.14 11.49
CA ALA A 491 5.82 15.51 10.16
C ALA A 491 4.83 14.47 9.60
N ALA A 492 5.18 13.19 9.68
CA ALA A 492 4.38 12.11 9.13
C ALA A 492 3.03 11.94 9.86
N VAL A 493 3.05 11.98 11.18
CA VAL A 493 1.86 11.77 12.02
C VAL A 493 0.90 12.94 11.90
N VAL A 494 1.41 14.15 12.00
CA VAL A 494 0.59 15.37 11.93
C VAL A 494 0.01 15.55 10.52
N ALA A 495 0.82 15.39 9.47
CA ALA A 495 0.35 15.52 8.09
C ALA A 495 -0.78 14.51 7.79
N ARG A 496 -0.65 13.25 8.24
CA ARG A 496 -1.73 12.25 8.13
C ARG A 496 -2.98 12.64 8.89
N GLY A 497 -2.82 13.17 10.09
CA GLY A 497 -3.94 13.68 10.88
C GLY A 497 -4.70 14.80 10.16
N MET A 498 -3.98 15.70 9.49
CA MET A 498 -4.54 16.84 8.75
C MET A 498 -4.96 16.47 7.31
N GLY A 499 -4.71 15.27 6.82
CA GLY A 499 -4.95 14.89 5.42
C GLY A 499 -4.07 15.63 4.41
N LYS A 500 -2.90 16.12 4.84
CA LYS A 500 -1.94 16.82 4.00
C LYS A 500 -0.92 15.86 3.40
N CYS A 501 -0.58 16.06 2.14
CA CYS A 501 0.49 15.30 1.48
C CYS A 501 1.82 15.46 2.23
N CYS A 502 2.52 14.35 2.50
CA CYS A 502 3.83 14.42 3.15
C CYS A 502 4.82 13.42 2.55
N VAL A 503 5.99 13.92 2.21
CA VAL A 503 7.17 13.13 1.88
C VAL A 503 8.21 13.36 2.98
N SER A 504 8.54 12.32 3.74
CA SER A 504 9.45 12.41 4.89
C SER A 504 10.76 11.68 4.63
N GLY A 505 11.83 12.11 5.28
CA GLY A 505 13.11 11.41 5.20
C GLY A 505 13.74 11.41 3.81
N ALA A 506 13.55 12.46 3.03
CA ALA A 506 14.19 12.63 1.74
C ALA A 506 15.68 13.02 1.93
N GLY A 507 16.52 12.04 2.29
CA GLY A 507 17.93 12.25 2.67
C GLY A 507 18.82 12.86 1.57
N GLY A 508 18.34 12.93 0.33
CA GLY A 508 19.00 13.60 -0.79
C GLY A 508 18.84 15.12 -0.81
N ILE A 509 18.07 15.71 0.12
CA ILE A 509 17.88 17.15 0.19
C ILE A 509 18.76 17.79 1.29
N ILE A 510 19.33 18.96 1.00
CA ILE A 510 20.09 19.77 1.95
C ILE A 510 19.38 21.12 2.06
N VAL A 511 18.76 21.36 3.21
CA VAL A 511 18.03 22.60 3.51
C VAL A 511 18.95 23.60 4.16
N ASP A 512 19.00 24.83 3.63
CA ASP A 512 19.72 25.95 4.18
C ASP A 512 18.74 27.08 4.53
N TYR A 513 18.39 27.19 5.80
CA TYR A 513 17.44 28.18 6.30
C TYR A 513 17.93 29.62 6.17
N LYS A 514 19.28 29.85 6.26
CA LYS A 514 19.85 31.17 6.19
C LYS A 514 19.82 31.73 4.77
N GLU A 515 20.18 30.89 3.79
CA GLU A 515 20.16 31.27 2.38
C GLU A 515 18.76 31.03 1.75
N ARG A 516 17.81 30.47 2.51
CA ARG A 516 16.47 30.11 2.06
C ARG A 516 16.50 29.28 0.76
N THR A 517 17.28 28.21 0.79
CA THR A 517 17.45 27.29 -0.36
C THR A 517 17.39 25.84 0.05
N VAL A 518 16.99 25.00 -0.91
CA VAL A 518 17.14 23.54 -0.82
C VAL A 518 17.94 23.02 -2.00
N LYS A 519 18.98 22.24 -1.74
CA LYS A 519 19.83 21.59 -2.75
C LYS A 519 19.43 20.13 -2.88
N ILE A 520 19.25 19.67 -4.12
CA ILE A 520 18.80 18.33 -4.47
C ILE A 520 19.61 17.88 -5.69
N GLU A 521 20.53 16.94 -5.53
CA GLU A 521 21.33 16.33 -6.63
C GLU A 521 21.83 17.32 -7.72
N GLY A 522 22.47 18.41 -7.30
CA GLY A 522 23.01 19.43 -8.21
C GLY A 522 22.00 20.51 -8.66
N LEU A 523 20.72 20.39 -8.32
CA LEU A 523 19.71 21.41 -8.48
C LEU A 523 19.61 22.23 -7.18
N THR A 524 19.51 23.55 -7.29
CA THR A 524 19.24 24.43 -6.15
C THR A 524 17.91 25.14 -6.39
N LEU A 525 16.96 24.90 -5.51
CA LEU A 525 15.68 25.60 -5.47
C LEU A 525 15.67 26.62 -4.36
N LYS A 526 15.02 27.75 -4.61
CA LYS A 526 14.92 28.88 -3.67
C LYS A 526 13.51 28.98 -3.12
N GLU A 527 13.36 29.72 -2.05
CA GLU A 527 12.04 30.12 -1.57
C GLU A 527 11.22 30.78 -2.68
N GLY A 528 9.98 30.36 -2.83
CA GLY A 528 9.08 30.79 -3.88
C GLY A 528 9.14 30.00 -5.19
N ASP A 529 10.15 29.14 -5.40
CA ASP A 529 10.15 28.20 -6.52
C ASP A 529 9.08 27.12 -6.32
N PHE A 530 8.48 26.64 -7.41
CA PHE A 530 7.47 25.59 -7.33
C PHE A 530 8.11 24.20 -7.17
N ILE A 531 7.51 23.41 -6.29
CA ILE A 531 7.83 22.00 -6.07
C ILE A 531 6.54 21.18 -5.97
N SER A 532 6.58 19.95 -6.42
CA SER A 532 5.43 19.05 -6.40
C SER A 532 5.79 17.76 -5.68
N LEU A 533 4.93 17.32 -4.75
CA LEU A 533 5.12 16.15 -3.89
C LEU A 533 4.07 15.08 -4.19
N ASN A 534 4.49 13.84 -4.35
CA ASN A 534 3.62 12.69 -4.38
C ASN A 534 3.78 11.90 -3.06
N GLY A 535 2.92 12.17 -2.11
CA GLY A 535 2.94 11.53 -0.80
C GLY A 535 2.54 10.05 -0.82
N THR A 536 1.90 9.59 -1.91
CA THR A 536 1.54 8.17 -2.10
C THR A 536 2.74 7.32 -2.53
N THR A 537 3.65 7.91 -3.34
CA THR A 537 4.82 7.20 -3.87
C THR A 537 6.15 7.64 -3.24
N GLY A 538 6.15 8.77 -2.53
CA GLY A 538 7.36 9.39 -1.98
C GLY A 538 8.19 10.19 -3.00
N CYS A 539 7.72 10.34 -4.24
CA CYS A 539 8.43 11.07 -5.29
C CYS A 539 8.30 12.58 -5.13
N VAL A 540 9.37 13.30 -5.46
CA VAL A 540 9.44 14.76 -5.46
C VAL A 540 9.82 15.24 -6.86
N TYR A 541 9.10 16.23 -7.37
CA TYR A 541 9.27 16.76 -8.71
C TYR A 541 9.57 18.26 -8.68
N ALA A 542 10.42 18.72 -9.62
CA ALA A 542 10.64 20.14 -9.81
C ALA A 542 9.47 20.77 -10.59
N GLY A 543 9.11 22.00 -10.20
CA GLY A 543 8.09 22.78 -10.89
C GLY A 543 6.65 22.48 -10.48
N GLU A 544 5.73 23.11 -11.19
CA GLU A 544 4.30 23.05 -10.93
C GLU A 544 3.65 21.91 -11.70
N ILE A 545 3.09 20.92 -10.98
CA ILE A 545 2.25 19.86 -11.53
C ILE A 545 0.83 20.07 -11.01
N PRO A 546 -0.16 20.33 -11.89
CA PRO A 546 -1.55 20.52 -11.47
C PRO A 546 -2.10 19.32 -10.70
N THR A 547 -2.83 19.61 -9.62
CA THR A 547 -3.54 18.61 -8.83
C THR A 547 -5.03 18.64 -9.10
N GLU A 548 -5.68 17.48 -9.02
CA GLU A 548 -7.12 17.29 -9.12
C GLU A 548 -7.66 16.87 -7.75
N ALA A 549 -8.76 17.47 -7.31
CA ALA A 549 -9.39 17.10 -6.04
C ALA A 549 -9.92 15.67 -6.10
N ALA A 550 -9.91 14.98 -4.97
CA ALA A 550 -10.56 13.68 -4.85
C ALA A 550 -12.08 13.85 -4.95
N GLU A 551 -12.70 13.21 -5.92
CA GLU A 551 -14.15 13.12 -6.06
C GLU A 551 -14.64 11.77 -5.53
N LEU A 552 -15.44 11.81 -4.46
CA LEU A 552 -16.10 10.62 -3.94
C LEU A 552 -17.29 10.27 -4.82
N SER A 553 -17.20 9.13 -5.51
CA SER A 553 -18.27 8.63 -6.38
C SER A 553 -19.49 8.15 -5.59
N GLY A 554 -20.65 8.03 -6.28
CA GLY A 554 -21.83 7.36 -5.72
C GLY A 554 -21.56 5.92 -5.32
N ASP A 555 -20.73 5.22 -6.08
CA ASP A 555 -20.29 3.84 -5.79
C ASP A 555 -19.51 3.75 -4.48
N PHE A 556 -18.68 4.75 -4.17
CA PHE A 556 -17.99 4.83 -2.88
C PHE A 556 -18.97 5.00 -1.70
N ALA A 557 -19.98 5.86 -1.86
CA ALA A 557 -21.00 6.05 -0.83
C ALA A 557 -21.78 4.75 -0.59
N GLU A 558 -22.17 4.06 -1.66
CA GLU A 558 -22.88 2.78 -1.59
C GLU A 558 -22.02 1.69 -0.91
N LEU A 559 -20.73 1.60 -1.24
CA LEU A 559 -19.81 0.69 -0.54
C LEU A 559 -19.75 1.00 0.96
N MET A 560 -19.72 2.27 1.34
CA MET A 560 -19.71 2.68 2.76
C MET A 560 -21.05 2.32 3.45
N ASP A 561 -22.18 2.42 2.77
CA ASP A 561 -23.49 1.99 3.31
C ASP A 561 -23.53 0.47 3.50
N LEU A 562 -22.99 -0.31 2.57
CA LEU A 562 -22.83 -1.75 2.74
C LEU A 562 -21.92 -2.09 3.93
N CYS A 563 -20.82 -1.36 4.12
CA CYS A 563 -19.95 -1.54 5.27
C CYS A 563 -20.71 -1.27 6.59
N ALA A 564 -21.55 -0.23 6.64
CA ALA A 564 -22.36 0.07 7.81
C ALA A 564 -23.40 -1.03 8.13
N LYS A 565 -23.96 -1.64 7.08
CA LYS A 565 -24.96 -2.74 7.22
C LYS A 565 -24.37 -3.99 7.87
N TYR A 566 -23.11 -4.33 7.57
CA TYR A 566 -22.48 -5.57 8.03
C TYR A 566 -21.62 -5.41 9.27
N SER A 567 -21.07 -4.21 9.52
CA SER A 567 -20.14 -3.97 10.63
C SER A 567 -20.83 -3.97 11.98
N ARG A 568 -20.29 -4.74 12.94
CA ARG A 568 -20.61 -4.65 14.36
C ARG A 568 -19.74 -3.61 15.08
N LEU A 569 -18.46 -3.59 14.70
CA LEU A 569 -17.46 -2.69 15.26
C LEU A 569 -17.72 -1.26 14.77
N GLN A 570 -17.92 -0.32 15.67
CA GLN A 570 -18.10 1.09 15.34
C GLN A 570 -16.76 1.76 14.98
N VAL A 571 -16.81 2.79 14.13
CA VAL A 571 -15.63 3.59 13.79
C VAL A 571 -15.86 5.03 14.24
N ARG A 572 -15.06 5.46 15.22
CA ARG A 572 -14.94 6.83 15.69
C ARG A 572 -13.71 7.49 15.08
N THR A 573 -13.54 8.78 15.31
CA THR A 573 -12.37 9.54 14.83
C THR A 573 -11.53 10.10 15.98
N ASN A 574 -10.24 10.30 15.68
CA ASN A 574 -9.36 11.17 16.47
C ASN A 574 -9.46 12.57 15.86
N ALA A 575 -10.00 13.52 16.59
CA ALA A 575 -10.21 14.89 16.12
C ALA A 575 -10.02 15.88 17.27
N ASP A 576 -9.18 16.85 17.03
CA ASP A 576 -8.77 17.86 18.02
C ASP A 576 -9.30 19.25 17.66
N THR A 577 -9.89 19.40 16.45
CA THR A 577 -10.50 20.64 15.96
C THR A 577 -11.93 20.40 15.44
N PRO A 578 -12.77 21.45 15.40
CA PRO A 578 -14.10 21.36 14.79
C PRO A 578 -14.07 20.95 13.33
N GLN A 579 -13.03 21.37 12.58
CA GLN A 579 -12.87 21.05 11.15
C GLN A 579 -12.60 19.55 10.95
N ASP A 580 -11.70 18.96 11.76
CA ASP A 580 -11.42 17.52 11.72
C ASP A 580 -12.68 16.71 12.03
N ALA A 581 -13.46 17.17 13.03
CA ALA A 581 -14.71 16.54 13.40
C ALA A 581 -15.73 16.54 12.25
N LEU A 582 -15.87 17.66 11.53
CA LEU A 582 -16.75 17.78 10.37
C LEU A 582 -16.31 16.87 9.22
N VAL A 583 -15.00 16.82 8.91
CA VAL A 583 -14.46 15.94 7.86
C VAL A 583 -14.74 14.48 8.20
N ALA A 584 -14.45 14.06 9.42
CA ALA A 584 -14.70 12.70 9.88
C ALA A 584 -16.20 12.33 9.86
N ALA A 585 -17.07 13.27 10.24
CA ALA A 585 -18.53 13.06 10.17
C ALA A 585 -19.01 12.82 8.74
N LYS A 586 -18.44 13.53 7.74
CA LYS A 586 -18.70 13.28 6.31
C LYS A 586 -18.26 11.90 5.86
N PHE A 587 -17.17 11.37 6.41
CA PHE A 587 -16.71 10.00 6.14
C PHE A 587 -17.46 8.93 6.94
N GLY A 588 -18.42 9.33 7.76
CA GLY A 588 -19.31 8.43 8.49
C GLY A 588 -18.80 8.00 9.86
N ALA A 589 -17.92 8.77 10.49
CA ALA A 589 -17.53 8.56 11.88
C ALA A 589 -18.75 8.72 12.81
N VAL A 590 -18.91 7.77 13.74
CA VAL A 590 -20.05 7.76 14.67
C VAL A 590 -19.79 8.49 15.99
N GLY A 591 -18.69 9.19 16.10
CA GLY A 591 -18.28 9.98 17.27
C GLY A 591 -16.79 10.26 17.26
N ILE A 592 -16.31 10.89 18.30
CA ILE A 592 -14.87 11.07 18.57
C ILE A 592 -14.44 10.06 19.63
N GLY A 593 -13.42 9.26 19.32
CA GLY A 593 -12.81 8.31 20.24
C GLY A 593 -11.57 8.85 20.95
N LEU A 594 -10.98 9.93 20.41
CA LEU A 594 -9.89 10.67 21.05
C LEU A 594 -9.92 12.14 20.61
N CYS A 595 -10.11 13.03 21.58
CA CYS A 595 -9.82 14.44 21.45
C CYS A 595 -8.69 14.77 22.42
N ARG A 596 -7.55 15.24 21.89
CA ARG A 596 -6.35 15.57 22.66
C ARG A 596 -6.38 17.03 23.07
N THR A 597 -6.42 17.28 24.35
CA THR A 597 -6.53 18.64 24.88
C THR A 597 -5.23 19.44 24.74
N GLU A 598 -4.08 18.78 24.69
CA GLU A 598 -2.78 19.44 24.51
C GLU A 598 -2.65 20.17 23.16
N HIS A 599 -3.22 19.64 22.09
CA HIS A 599 -3.15 20.25 20.76
C HIS A 599 -3.91 21.61 20.69
N MET A 600 -4.83 21.85 21.62
CA MET A 600 -5.56 23.11 21.69
C MET A 600 -4.73 24.28 22.22
N PHE A 601 -3.54 24.02 22.80
CA PHE A 601 -2.74 25.04 23.49
C PHE A 601 -1.62 25.67 22.68
N PHE A 602 -1.33 25.16 21.49
CA PHE A 602 -0.19 25.63 20.69
C PHE A 602 -0.42 26.93 19.91
N GLU A 603 -1.64 27.46 19.89
CA GLU A 603 -1.91 28.78 19.29
C GLU A 603 -1.25 29.90 20.11
N PRO A 604 -0.70 30.95 19.45
CA PRO A 604 0.08 32.00 20.11
C PRO A 604 -0.57 32.65 21.35
N GLU A 605 -1.87 32.89 21.31
CA GLU A 605 -2.61 33.49 22.42
C GLU A 605 -2.81 32.52 23.59
N LYS A 606 -2.94 31.22 23.30
CA LYS A 606 -3.23 30.19 24.30
C LYS A 606 -1.97 29.68 24.97
N ILE A 607 -0.86 29.58 24.24
CA ILE A 607 0.39 29.00 24.75
C ILE A 607 1.00 29.87 25.88
N VAL A 608 0.87 31.18 25.80
CA VAL A 608 1.38 32.09 26.85
C VAL A 608 0.72 31.79 28.21
N ALA A 609 -0.61 31.66 28.25
CA ALA A 609 -1.32 31.35 29.49
C ALA A 609 -0.98 29.93 30.00
N MET A 610 -0.77 28.97 29.12
CA MET A 610 -0.32 27.62 29.48
C MET A 610 1.08 27.64 30.09
N ARG A 611 2.00 28.39 29.51
CA ARG A 611 3.36 28.61 30.05
C ARG A 611 3.34 29.32 31.41
N GLU A 612 2.51 30.30 31.56
CA GLU A 612 2.29 30.97 32.90
C GLU A 612 1.86 29.94 33.94
N MET A 613 0.94 29.05 33.61
CA MET A 613 0.46 28.00 34.53
C MET A 613 1.61 27.06 34.92
N ILE A 614 2.39 26.58 33.93
CA ILE A 614 3.49 25.66 34.13
C ILE A 614 4.61 26.24 34.99
N LEU A 615 4.93 27.51 34.76
CA LEU A 615 6.02 28.19 35.45
C LEU A 615 5.64 28.69 36.85
N SER A 616 4.34 28.65 37.19
CA SER A 616 3.87 29.02 38.51
C SER A 616 4.18 27.98 39.59
N GLU A 617 4.73 28.40 40.71
CA GLU A 617 5.09 27.50 41.83
C GLU A 617 3.93 27.23 42.79
N THR A 618 2.97 28.14 42.88
CA THR A 618 1.84 28.06 43.84
C THR A 618 0.55 27.60 43.12
N ALA A 619 -0.35 26.96 43.86
CA ALA A 619 -1.68 26.60 43.36
C ALA A 619 -2.46 27.83 42.90
N GLU A 620 -2.42 28.93 43.69
CA GLU A 620 -3.11 30.18 43.35
C GLU A 620 -2.57 30.81 42.06
N GLY A 621 -1.25 30.73 41.83
CA GLY A 621 -0.65 31.19 40.57
C GLY A 621 -1.14 30.35 39.36
N ARG A 622 -1.18 29.03 39.52
CA ARG A 622 -1.70 28.14 38.49
C ARG A 622 -3.20 28.37 38.24
N GLU A 623 -4.02 28.51 39.28
CA GLU A 623 -5.44 28.78 39.13
C GLU A 623 -5.69 30.06 38.33
N LYS A 624 -4.93 31.14 38.60
CA LYS A 624 -5.05 32.42 37.88
C LYS A 624 -4.73 32.24 36.38
N ALA A 625 -3.70 31.45 36.03
CA ALA A 625 -3.37 31.17 34.66
C ALA A 625 -4.43 30.28 34.00
N LEU A 626 -4.94 29.29 34.73
CA LEU A 626 -6.00 28.39 34.25
C LEU A 626 -7.32 29.13 33.98
N GLU A 627 -7.66 30.16 34.74
CA GLU A 627 -8.83 31.02 34.47
C GLU A 627 -8.70 31.80 33.14
N LYS A 628 -7.46 32.06 32.67
CA LYS A 628 -7.21 32.64 31.33
C LYS A 628 -7.39 31.61 30.21
N ILE A 629 -7.06 30.34 30.46
CA ILE A 629 -7.15 29.24 29.52
C ILE A 629 -8.60 28.78 29.31
N LEU A 630 -9.40 28.77 30.40
CA LEU A 630 -10.75 28.21 30.44
C LEU A 630 -11.66 28.69 29.28
N PRO A 631 -11.77 30.00 28.97
CA PRO A 631 -12.65 30.46 27.87
C PRO A 631 -12.22 29.94 26.50
N TYR A 632 -10.92 29.85 26.22
CA TYR A 632 -10.41 29.36 24.97
C TYR A 632 -10.73 27.87 24.80
N GLN A 633 -10.42 27.05 25.80
CA GLN A 633 -10.67 25.62 25.72
C GLN A 633 -12.18 25.30 25.68
N LYS A 634 -13.01 26.06 26.41
CA LYS A 634 -14.47 25.96 26.32
C LYS A 634 -14.96 26.26 24.89
N ALA A 635 -14.40 27.27 24.21
CA ALA A 635 -14.77 27.63 22.84
C ALA A 635 -14.42 26.53 21.85
N ASP A 636 -13.26 25.89 22.00
CA ASP A 636 -12.85 24.74 21.19
C ASP A 636 -13.84 23.57 21.33
N PHE A 637 -14.23 23.24 22.57
CA PHE A 637 -15.23 22.18 22.83
C PHE A 637 -16.62 22.52 22.30
N LEU A 638 -17.05 23.80 22.37
CA LEU A 638 -18.32 24.24 21.76
C LEU A 638 -18.34 23.91 20.26
N GLY A 639 -17.25 24.21 19.54
CA GLY A 639 -17.12 23.89 18.13
C GLY A 639 -17.15 22.38 17.84
N ILE A 640 -16.42 21.59 18.63
CA ILE A 640 -16.34 20.13 18.47
C ILE A 640 -17.69 19.47 18.78
N PHE A 641 -18.34 19.81 19.87
CA PHE A 641 -19.66 19.24 20.23
C PHE A 641 -20.75 19.61 19.21
N ARG A 642 -20.72 20.84 18.65
CA ARG A 642 -21.62 21.20 17.54
C ARG A 642 -21.41 20.34 16.29
N ALA A 643 -20.16 20.10 15.94
CA ALA A 643 -19.82 19.24 14.81
C ALA A 643 -20.27 17.78 15.03
N MET A 644 -20.37 17.35 16.29
CA MET A 644 -20.71 16.00 16.72
C MET A 644 -22.05 15.90 17.45
N ASP A 645 -22.99 16.76 17.15
CA ASP A 645 -24.32 16.77 17.81
C ASP A 645 -24.97 15.36 17.76
N GLY A 646 -25.46 14.91 18.93
CA GLY A 646 -26.03 13.57 19.11
C GLY A 646 -25.01 12.42 19.12
N LYS A 647 -23.70 12.68 19.03
CA LYS A 647 -22.65 11.66 18.99
C LYS A 647 -21.71 11.76 20.19
N PRO A 648 -21.13 10.64 20.67
CA PRO A 648 -20.17 10.66 21.77
C PRO A 648 -18.87 11.37 21.38
N VAL A 649 -18.36 12.18 22.30
CA VAL A 649 -17.07 12.85 22.19
C VAL A 649 -16.21 12.50 23.38
N ASN A 650 -15.19 11.69 23.17
CA ASN A 650 -14.25 11.26 24.19
C ASN A 650 -13.06 12.23 24.26
N VAL A 651 -12.99 12.97 25.35
CA VAL A 651 -11.96 13.99 25.60
C VAL A 651 -10.92 13.45 26.58
N ARG A 652 -9.68 13.37 26.15
CA ARG A 652 -8.54 13.01 26.99
C ARG A 652 -8.07 14.25 27.77
N LEU A 653 -7.97 14.14 29.08
CA LEU A 653 -7.34 15.15 29.90
C LEU A 653 -5.86 15.31 29.54
N LEU A 654 -5.26 16.43 29.99
CA LEU A 654 -3.88 16.77 29.65
C LEU A 654 -2.92 15.59 29.92
N ASP A 655 -2.19 15.18 28.91
CA ASP A 655 -1.33 14.00 28.95
C ASP A 655 0.19 14.29 28.91
N PRO A 656 0.72 15.17 28.01
CA PRO A 656 2.16 15.36 27.91
C PRO A 656 2.81 15.96 29.16
N PRO A 657 4.10 15.70 29.38
CA PRO A 657 4.85 16.37 30.44
C PRO A 657 4.93 17.88 30.19
N LEU A 658 4.95 18.66 31.28
CA LEU A 658 4.86 20.12 31.21
C LEU A 658 6.03 20.79 30.48
N HIS A 659 7.21 20.15 30.45
CA HIS A 659 8.38 20.76 29.78
C HIS A 659 8.21 20.86 28.25
N GLU A 660 7.30 20.10 27.63
CA GLU A 660 7.02 20.19 26.19
C GLU A 660 6.40 21.52 25.77
N PHE A 661 5.74 22.22 26.67
CA PHE A 661 5.08 23.49 26.39
C PHE A 661 5.95 24.72 26.66
N VAL A 662 7.07 24.56 27.36
CA VAL A 662 7.92 25.70 27.75
C VAL A 662 8.98 25.99 26.70
N PRO A 663 9.41 27.28 26.54
CA PRO A 663 10.42 27.64 25.57
C PRO A 663 11.82 27.13 25.97
N HIS A 664 12.48 26.44 25.06
CA HIS A 664 13.83 25.94 25.26
C HIS A 664 14.90 26.88 24.68
N ASP A 665 14.53 27.81 23.81
CA ASP A 665 15.39 28.82 23.23
C ASP A 665 15.44 30.11 24.06
N GLN A 666 16.48 30.92 23.86
CA GLN A 666 16.68 32.12 24.64
C GLN A 666 15.63 33.19 24.35
N ALA A 667 15.20 33.34 23.09
CA ALA A 667 14.23 34.37 22.69
C ALA A 667 12.84 34.11 23.32
N GLY A 668 12.37 32.88 23.26
CA GLY A 668 11.12 32.48 23.92
C GLY A 668 11.19 32.63 25.46
N GLN A 669 12.34 32.35 26.08
CA GLN A 669 12.51 32.56 27.51
C GLN A 669 12.51 34.07 27.91
N GLU A 670 13.07 34.94 27.05
CA GLU A 670 13.02 36.40 27.24
C GLU A 670 11.58 36.94 27.09
N GLU A 671 10.86 36.44 26.10
CA GLU A 671 9.45 36.80 25.91
C GLU A 671 8.61 36.39 27.09
N MET A 672 8.75 35.15 27.59
CA MET A 672 8.03 34.69 28.79
C MET A 672 8.38 35.48 30.05
N ALA A 673 9.65 35.81 30.21
CA ALA A 673 10.10 36.65 31.35
C ALA A 673 9.38 38.01 31.34
N LYS A 674 9.26 38.61 30.14
CA LYS A 674 8.54 39.89 29.97
C LYS A 674 7.04 39.73 30.24
N ALA A 675 6.43 38.67 29.70
CA ALA A 675 4.97 38.41 29.90
C ALA A 675 4.62 38.17 31.34
N MET A 676 5.46 37.44 32.10
CA MET A 676 5.26 37.14 33.50
C MET A 676 5.78 38.23 34.48
N GLY A 677 6.54 39.20 33.99
CA GLY A 677 7.14 40.23 34.83
C GLY A 677 8.24 39.72 35.78
N VAL A 678 8.96 38.69 35.35
CA VAL A 678 10.05 38.02 36.08
C VAL A 678 11.38 38.11 35.31
N THR A 679 12.48 37.68 35.91
CA THR A 679 13.81 37.66 35.22
C THR A 679 13.93 36.46 34.29
N VAL A 680 14.68 36.60 33.21
CA VAL A 680 14.99 35.50 32.29
C VAL A 680 15.71 34.36 33.01
N GLU A 681 16.58 34.66 33.97
CA GLU A 681 17.24 33.66 34.80
C GLU A 681 16.24 32.81 35.61
N TYR A 682 15.20 33.42 36.16
CA TYR A 682 14.11 32.68 36.82
C TYR A 682 13.43 31.72 35.85
N ILE A 683 13.07 32.18 34.65
CA ILE A 683 12.46 31.31 33.60
C ILE A 683 13.39 30.14 33.26
N ARG A 684 14.68 30.43 33.04
CA ARG A 684 15.67 29.37 32.69
C ARG A 684 15.80 28.34 33.82
N GLN A 685 15.84 28.76 35.08
CA GLN A 685 15.92 27.84 36.21
C GLN A 685 14.64 26.97 36.30
N ARG A 686 13.48 27.56 36.10
CA ARG A 686 12.21 26.82 36.10
C ARG A 686 12.13 25.81 34.98
N VAL A 687 12.46 26.17 33.72
CA VAL A 687 12.51 25.28 32.59
C VAL A 687 13.45 24.13 32.87
N ASN A 688 14.68 24.40 33.33
CA ASN A 688 15.67 23.39 33.69
C ASN A 688 15.17 22.43 34.78
N SER A 689 14.40 22.91 35.74
CA SER A 689 13.84 22.12 36.84
C SER A 689 12.75 21.13 36.37
N LEU A 690 12.13 21.37 35.19
CA LEU A 690 11.09 20.54 34.60
C LEU A 690 11.66 19.46 33.67
N VAL A 691 12.95 19.56 33.31
CA VAL A 691 13.57 18.56 32.42
C VAL A 691 13.69 17.22 33.14
N GLU A 692 13.13 16.20 32.54
CA GLU A 692 13.19 14.83 33.04
C GLU A 692 14.11 13.97 32.18
N ALA A 693 14.80 13.01 32.79
CA ALA A 693 15.67 12.09 32.08
C ALA A 693 14.88 11.14 31.15
N ASN A 694 13.67 10.81 31.51
CA ASN A 694 12.75 10.00 30.70
C ASN A 694 11.32 10.56 30.83
N PRO A 695 10.95 11.57 30.03
CA PRO A 695 9.66 12.25 30.13
C PRO A 695 8.46 11.33 29.94
N MET A 696 8.59 10.31 29.07
CA MET A 696 7.51 9.38 28.77
C MET A 696 7.09 8.54 29.98
N LEU A 697 8.01 8.29 30.92
CA LEU A 697 7.77 7.56 32.17
C LEU A 697 7.69 8.49 33.39
N GLY A 698 7.69 9.79 33.18
CA GLY A 698 7.81 10.82 34.19
C GLY A 698 6.49 11.42 34.68
N HIS A 699 6.52 12.72 34.95
CA HIS A 699 5.42 13.51 35.53
C HIS A 699 4.47 13.99 34.43
N ARG A 700 3.59 13.11 33.98
CA ARG A 700 2.60 13.36 32.91
C ARG A 700 1.26 12.67 33.23
N GLY A 701 0.24 12.95 32.44
CA GLY A 701 -1.06 12.29 32.48
C GLY A 701 -1.76 12.39 33.85
N CYS A 702 -2.31 11.29 34.34
CA CYS A 702 -2.98 11.27 35.63
C CYS A 702 -2.05 11.60 36.82
N ARG A 703 -0.73 11.37 36.68
CA ARG A 703 0.25 11.73 37.70
C ARG A 703 0.30 13.25 37.87
N LEU A 704 0.28 13.98 36.75
CA LEU A 704 0.20 15.43 36.72
C LEU A 704 -1.13 15.91 37.30
N GLY A 705 -2.26 15.34 36.89
CA GLY A 705 -3.58 15.68 37.41
C GLY A 705 -3.75 15.39 38.90
N ASN A 706 -3.10 14.35 39.44
CA ASN A 706 -3.11 14.05 40.86
C ASN A 706 -2.24 15.01 41.69
N THR A 707 -1.16 15.52 41.08
CA THR A 707 -0.26 16.47 41.72
C THR A 707 -0.82 17.90 41.67
N TYR A 708 -1.46 18.26 40.56
CA TYR A 708 -2.06 19.56 40.28
C TYR A 708 -3.53 19.42 39.88
N PRO A 709 -4.45 19.06 40.83
CA PRO A 709 -5.85 18.74 40.53
C PRO A 709 -6.63 19.95 39.97
N GLU A 710 -6.16 21.18 40.16
CA GLU A 710 -6.71 22.38 39.54
C GLU A 710 -6.71 22.32 38.00
N ILE A 711 -5.77 21.63 37.37
CA ILE A 711 -5.75 21.40 35.91
C ILE A 711 -6.95 20.55 35.49
N THR A 712 -7.17 19.44 36.16
CA THR A 712 -8.32 18.55 35.92
C THR A 712 -9.64 19.27 36.16
N ALA A 713 -9.73 20.06 37.22
CA ALA A 713 -10.93 20.84 37.50
C ALA A 713 -11.22 21.86 36.40
N MET A 714 -10.22 22.60 35.93
CA MET A 714 -10.39 23.57 34.85
C MET A 714 -10.85 22.87 33.55
N GLN A 715 -10.20 21.80 33.16
CA GLN A 715 -10.58 21.04 31.94
C GLN A 715 -12.00 20.48 32.03
N THR A 716 -12.39 19.97 33.19
CA THR A 716 -13.76 19.50 33.45
C THR A 716 -14.78 20.66 33.30
N ARG A 717 -14.48 21.85 33.84
CA ARG A 717 -15.31 23.05 33.66
C ARG A 717 -15.43 23.46 32.18
N ALA A 718 -14.34 23.37 31.40
CA ALA A 718 -14.35 23.71 29.99
C ALA A 718 -15.22 22.71 29.19
N ILE A 719 -15.03 21.39 29.38
CA ILE A 719 -15.75 20.32 28.67
C ILE A 719 -17.26 20.41 29.02
N LEU A 720 -17.59 20.33 30.31
CA LEU A 720 -18.98 20.26 30.74
C LEU A 720 -19.67 21.61 30.63
N GLY A 721 -18.95 22.72 30.76
CA GLY A 721 -19.49 24.06 30.54
C GLY A 721 -19.90 24.30 29.10
N ALA A 722 -19.11 23.78 28.13
CA ALA A 722 -19.49 23.78 26.73
C ALA A 722 -20.73 22.90 26.47
N ALA A 723 -20.76 21.71 27.04
CA ALA A 723 -21.91 20.80 26.91
C ALA A 723 -23.21 21.40 27.51
N VAL A 724 -23.14 22.03 28.68
CA VAL A 724 -24.29 22.72 29.33
C VAL A 724 -24.78 23.85 28.43
N GLU A 725 -23.90 24.67 27.86
CA GLU A 725 -24.28 25.78 26.99
C GLU A 725 -25.02 25.26 25.76
N LEU A 726 -24.48 24.25 25.09
CA LEU A 726 -25.14 23.64 23.91
C LEU A 726 -26.47 22.97 24.26
N LYS A 727 -26.59 22.34 25.43
CA LYS A 727 -27.87 21.79 25.89
C LYS A 727 -28.93 22.88 26.10
N LYS A 728 -28.52 24.02 26.59
CA LYS A 728 -29.42 25.21 26.69
C LYS A 728 -29.83 25.73 25.30
N GLU A 729 -29.00 25.59 24.30
CA GLU A 729 -29.30 25.89 22.88
C GLU A 729 -30.20 24.82 22.20
N GLY A 730 -30.44 23.70 22.86
CA GLY A 730 -31.29 22.61 22.34
C GLY A 730 -30.55 21.52 21.58
N LEU A 731 -29.21 21.48 21.63
CA LEU A 731 -28.40 20.41 21.11
C LEU A 731 -28.27 19.26 22.12
N ASP A 732 -27.75 18.12 21.66
CA ASP A 732 -27.62 16.88 22.44
C ASP A 732 -26.15 16.43 22.58
N PRO A 733 -25.32 17.13 23.37
CA PRO A 733 -23.91 16.78 23.57
C PRO A 733 -23.75 15.54 24.46
N HIS A 734 -22.86 14.62 24.05
CA HIS A 734 -22.52 13.40 24.80
C HIS A 734 -21.04 13.38 25.19
N PRO A 735 -20.60 14.10 26.21
CA PRO A 735 -19.21 14.12 26.64
C PRO A 735 -18.80 12.84 27.36
N GLU A 736 -17.61 12.33 26.98
CA GLU A 736 -16.89 11.28 27.69
C GLU A 736 -15.54 11.86 28.12
N ILE A 737 -15.20 11.77 29.42
CA ILE A 737 -13.96 12.32 29.99
C ILE A 737 -13.01 11.16 30.27
N MET A 738 -11.82 11.22 29.71
CA MET A 738 -10.84 10.14 29.75
C MET A 738 -9.60 10.54 30.54
N VAL A 739 -9.31 9.75 31.59
CA VAL A 739 -8.12 9.91 32.41
C VAL A 739 -6.96 9.16 31.75
N PRO A 740 -5.88 9.84 31.29
CA PRO A 740 -4.74 9.19 30.65
C PRO A 740 -3.80 8.56 31.68
N LEU A 741 -2.99 7.60 31.22
CA LEU A 741 -1.82 7.04 31.92
C LEU A 741 -2.12 6.37 33.28
N THR A 742 -3.33 5.89 33.49
CA THR A 742 -3.74 5.23 34.73
C THR A 742 -2.97 3.92 34.90
N GLY A 743 -2.26 3.76 36.01
CA GLY A 743 -1.53 2.54 36.38
C GLY A 743 -2.18 1.76 37.52
N ILE A 744 -2.90 2.45 38.42
CA ILE A 744 -3.59 1.88 39.61
C ILE A 744 -4.96 2.49 39.81
N LEU A 745 -5.87 1.75 40.48
CA LEU A 745 -7.23 2.18 40.75
C LEU A 745 -7.28 3.54 41.47
N TYR A 746 -6.44 3.75 42.48
CA TYR A 746 -6.48 4.97 43.31
C TYR A 746 -6.06 6.25 42.55
N GLU A 747 -5.20 6.12 41.50
CA GLU A 747 -4.92 7.24 40.57
C GLU A 747 -6.19 7.65 39.85
N PHE A 748 -6.97 6.69 39.37
CA PHE A 748 -8.23 6.93 38.69
C PHE A 748 -9.30 7.51 39.66
N GLU A 749 -9.49 6.91 40.83
CA GLU A 749 -10.46 7.36 41.82
C GLU A 749 -10.23 8.79 42.27
N SER A 750 -8.97 9.20 42.46
CA SER A 750 -8.59 10.57 42.77
C SER A 750 -9.00 11.53 41.65
N GLN A 751 -8.75 11.23 40.42
CA GLN A 751 -9.14 12.07 39.29
C GLN A 751 -10.65 12.05 39.06
N GLU A 752 -11.31 10.90 39.14
CA GLU A 752 -12.76 10.78 39.05
C GLU A 752 -13.45 11.67 40.09
N LYS A 753 -12.93 11.68 41.32
CA LYS A 753 -13.48 12.54 42.39
C LYS A 753 -13.41 14.02 42.01
N VAL A 754 -12.28 14.52 41.55
CA VAL A 754 -12.13 15.91 41.10
C VAL A 754 -13.12 16.23 39.97
N ILE A 755 -13.25 15.32 38.99
CA ILE A 755 -14.18 15.50 37.87
C ILE A 755 -15.63 15.57 38.38
N ARG A 756 -16.06 14.61 39.20
CA ARG A 756 -17.45 14.55 39.72
C ARG A 756 -17.79 15.72 40.62
N ASP A 757 -16.87 16.11 41.50
CA ASP A 757 -17.09 17.26 42.42
C ASP A 757 -17.17 18.56 41.61
N THR A 758 -16.32 18.74 40.60
CA THR A 758 -16.35 19.91 39.71
C THR A 758 -17.63 19.95 38.88
N ALA A 759 -18.07 18.84 38.35
CA ALA A 759 -19.30 18.70 37.57
C ALA A 759 -20.53 19.06 38.45
N ALA A 760 -20.61 18.52 39.67
CA ALA A 760 -21.71 18.79 40.60
C ALA A 760 -21.82 20.30 40.93
N LYS A 761 -20.68 20.96 41.17
CA LYS A 761 -20.62 22.41 41.42
C LYS A 761 -21.08 23.19 40.17
N LEU A 762 -20.54 22.87 39.01
CA LEU A 762 -20.91 23.53 37.75
C LEU A 762 -22.42 23.41 37.46
N PHE A 763 -22.98 22.21 37.58
CA PHE A 763 -24.40 21.96 37.29
C PHE A 763 -25.31 22.68 38.30
N ALA A 764 -24.91 22.80 39.55
CA ALA A 764 -25.62 23.59 40.54
C ALA A 764 -25.62 25.10 40.22
N GLU A 765 -24.49 25.62 39.75
CA GLU A 765 -24.32 27.01 39.32
C GLU A 765 -25.14 27.33 38.06
N GLU A 766 -25.13 26.43 37.07
CA GLU A 766 -25.77 26.62 35.77
C GLU A 766 -27.26 26.25 35.73
N GLY A 767 -27.73 25.49 36.72
CA GLY A 767 -29.11 25.02 36.82
C GLY A 767 -29.50 23.98 35.79
N VAL A 768 -28.53 23.45 35.06
CA VAL A 768 -28.71 22.43 34.02
C VAL A 768 -27.62 21.38 34.18
N SER A 769 -28.00 20.10 34.07
CA SER A 769 -27.07 18.98 34.09
C SER A 769 -26.98 18.31 32.73
N VAL A 770 -25.82 17.75 32.40
CA VAL A 770 -25.57 16.94 31.23
C VAL A 770 -25.09 15.56 31.67
N ASP A 771 -25.62 14.52 31.04
CA ASP A 771 -25.10 13.17 31.27
C ASP A 771 -23.71 13.03 30.65
N PHE A 772 -22.77 12.51 31.40
CA PHE A 772 -21.41 12.29 30.95
C PHE A 772 -20.81 11.01 31.55
N LYS A 773 -19.78 10.46 30.89
CA LYS A 773 -19.07 9.30 31.39
C LYS A 773 -17.64 9.66 31.78
N VAL A 774 -17.11 8.95 32.77
CA VAL A 774 -15.70 9.02 33.14
C VAL A 774 -15.08 7.65 32.95
N GLY A 775 -14.07 7.59 32.06
CA GLY A 775 -13.34 6.39 31.77
C GLY A 775 -11.84 6.62 31.82
N THR A 776 -11.09 5.62 31.41
CA THR A 776 -9.64 5.70 31.42
C THR A 776 -9.02 5.14 30.17
N MET A 777 -7.82 5.63 29.85
CA MET A 777 -6.96 5.02 28.87
C MET A 777 -6.21 3.84 29.50
N ILE A 778 -6.31 2.66 28.86
CA ILE A 778 -5.49 1.49 29.21
C ILE A 778 -4.28 1.49 28.28
N GLU A 779 -3.17 1.96 28.78
CA GLU A 779 -1.94 2.15 28.01
C GLU A 779 -0.67 1.74 28.80
N ILE A 780 -0.85 1.38 30.06
CA ILE A 780 0.20 0.82 30.90
C ILE A 780 -0.07 -0.69 31.07
N PRO A 781 0.92 -1.58 30.84
CA PRO A 781 0.74 -3.01 31.00
C PRO A 781 0.15 -3.43 32.36
N ARG A 782 0.54 -2.74 33.43
CA ARG A 782 -0.03 -2.97 34.76
C ARG A 782 -1.54 -2.69 34.84
N ALA A 783 -2.02 -1.64 34.14
CA ALA A 783 -3.46 -1.34 34.08
C ALA A 783 -4.22 -2.47 33.39
N ALA A 784 -3.69 -3.01 32.30
CA ALA A 784 -4.28 -4.18 31.61
C ALA A 784 -4.35 -5.41 32.51
N LEU A 785 -3.29 -5.70 33.29
CA LEU A 785 -3.22 -6.81 34.22
C LEU A 785 -4.20 -6.70 35.40
N THR A 786 -4.59 -5.48 35.80
CA THR A 786 -5.48 -5.17 36.92
C THR A 786 -6.77 -4.47 36.49
N ALA A 787 -7.19 -4.72 35.25
CA ALA A 787 -8.33 -4.05 34.62
C ALA A 787 -9.66 -4.33 35.33
N ASP A 788 -9.83 -5.51 35.94
CA ASP A 788 -10.95 -5.85 36.82
C ASP A 788 -11.14 -4.85 37.97
N ARG A 789 -10.03 -4.45 38.62
CA ARG A 789 -10.08 -3.44 39.69
C ARG A 789 -10.45 -2.08 39.14
N ILE A 790 -9.86 -1.63 38.06
CA ILE A 790 -10.14 -0.30 37.48
C ILE A 790 -11.60 -0.20 37.00
N ALA A 791 -12.14 -1.29 36.41
CA ALA A 791 -13.52 -1.38 35.92
C ALA A 791 -14.58 -1.29 37.04
N THR A 792 -14.20 -1.44 38.31
CA THR A 792 -15.14 -1.17 39.42
C THR A 792 -15.61 0.31 39.46
N ARG A 793 -14.77 1.21 38.88
CA ARG A 793 -15.04 2.68 38.88
C ARG A 793 -15.14 3.21 37.45
N ALA A 794 -14.21 2.86 36.55
CA ALA A 794 -14.23 3.35 35.20
C ALA A 794 -15.46 2.86 34.43
N GLU A 795 -16.14 3.76 33.72
CA GLU A 795 -17.35 3.46 32.95
C GLU A 795 -17.05 2.97 31.53
N TYR A 796 -15.84 3.19 31.03
CA TYR A 796 -15.34 2.66 29.76
C TYR A 796 -13.81 2.60 29.75
N PHE A 797 -13.26 1.79 28.83
CA PHE A 797 -11.85 1.71 28.53
C PHE A 797 -11.56 2.16 27.10
N SER A 798 -10.46 2.90 26.92
CA SER A 798 -9.87 3.18 25.62
C SER A 798 -8.41 2.74 25.63
N PHE A 799 -8.02 1.88 24.69
CA PHE A 799 -6.64 1.39 24.60
C PHE A 799 -5.77 2.41 23.87
N GLY A 800 -4.83 3.03 24.59
CA GLY A 800 -3.77 3.90 24.05
C GLY A 800 -2.62 3.04 23.55
N THR A 801 -2.76 2.47 22.35
CA THR A 801 -1.86 1.42 21.86
C THR A 801 -0.46 1.93 21.52
N ASN A 802 -0.25 3.23 21.34
CA ASN A 802 1.10 3.78 21.18
C ASN A 802 1.93 3.57 22.45
N ASP A 803 1.45 4.06 23.60
CA ASP A 803 2.12 3.88 24.89
C ASP A 803 2.11 2.43 25.35
N LEU A 804 1.03 1.68 25.13
CA LEU A 804 0.97 0.27 25.47
C LEU A 804 2.00 -0.54 24.70
N THR A 805 2.20 -0.26 23.41
CA THR A 805 3.26 -0.87 22.58
C THR A 805 4.65 -0.49 23.09
N GLN A 806 4.86 0.83 23.33
CA GLN A 806 6.13 1.35 23.83
C GLN A 806 6.56 0.65 25.12
N MET A 807 5.65 0.55 26.10
CA MET A 807 5.95 -0.04 27.38
C MET A 807 6.03 -1.59 27.35
N THR A 808 5.33 -2.23 26.45
CA THR A 808 5.36 -3.69 26.31
C THR A 808 6.64 -4.18 25.63
N PHE A 809 7.09 -3.50 24.59
CA PHE A 809 8.37 -3.76 23.92
C PHE A 809 9.58 -3.18 24.67
N GLY A 810 9.40 -2.14 25.48
CA GLY A 810 10.49 -1.34 26.02
C GLY A 810 11.20 -0.50 24.94
N TYR A 811 10.47 -0.10 23.88
CA TYR A 811 10.98 0.74 22.80
C TYR A 811 10.49 2.18 22.99
N SER A 812 11.41 3.14 22.86
CA SER A 812 11.01 4.55 22.74
C SER A 812 10.51 4.81 21.33
N ARG A 813 9.29 5.35 21.21
CA ARG A 813 8.71 5.72 19.91
C ARG A 813 9.57 6.77 19.20
N ASP A 814 10.17 7.68 19.95
CA ASP A 814 10.97 8.78 19.41
C ASP A 814 12.36 8.32 18.98
N ASP A 815 12.94 7.30 19.66
CA ASP A 815 14.30 6.82 19.42
C ASP A 815 14.39 5.57 18.55
N ILE A 816 13.27 4.89 18.28
CA ILE A 816 13.25 3.60 17.55
C ILE A 816 13.84 3.69 16.14
N ALA A 817 13.79 4.88 15.52
CA ALA A 817 14.36 5.11 14.20
C ALA A 817 15.87 4.78 14.11
N SER A 818 16.57 4.76 15.23
CA SER A 818 18.00 4.43 15.30
C SER A 818 18.31 2.95 15.02
N PHE A 819 17.37 2.03 15.27
CA PHE A 819 17.58 0.58 15.11
C PHE A 819 16.48 -0.15 14.33
N LEU A 820 15.27 0.40 14.22
CA LEU A 820 14.14 -0.22 13.56
C LEU A 820 14.42 -0.63 12.10
N PRO A 821 15.05 0.21 11.26
CA PRO A 821 15.36 -0.16 9.88
C PRO A 821 16.21 -1.44 9.81
N VAL A 822 17.21 -1.56 10.69
CA VAL A 822 18.06 -2.76 10.76
C VAL A 822 17.29 -3.99 11.24
N TYR A 823 16.35 -3.80 12.18
CA TYR A 823 15.50 -4.90 12.67
C TYR A 823 14.54 -5.42 11.60
N LEU A 824 13.99 -4.52 10.77
CA LEU A 824 13.15 -4.88 9.62
C LEU A 824 13.98 -5.56 8.52
N GLU A 825 15.16 -5.01 8.18
CA GLU A 825 16.08 -5.61 7.21
C GLU A 825 16.51 -7.03 7.63
N LYS A 826 16.93 -7.20 8.89
CA LYS A 826 17.31 -8.50 9.45
C LYS A 826 16.13 -9.40 9.80
N LYS A 827 14.89 -8.96 9.59
CA LYS A 827 13.66 -9.70 9.91
C LYS A 827 13.52 -10.12 11.40
N ILE A 828 14.13 -9.37 12.28
CA ILE A 828 13.90 -9.51 13.73
C ILE A 828 12.45 -9.06 14.03
N LEU A 829 12.03 -7.97 13.41
CA LEU A 829 10.62 -7.56 13.32
C LEU A 829 10.13 -7.73 11.86
N LYS A 830 8.90 -8.19 11.71
CA LYS A 830 8.26 -8.30 10.38
C LYS A 830 7.73 -6.97 9.89
N VAL A 831 7.20 -6.17 10.79
CA VAL A 831 6.58 -4.87 10.57
C VAL A 831 6.90 -3.94 11.74
N ASP A 832 6.74 -2.65 11.53
CA ASP A 832 6.83 -1.65 12.59
C ASP A 832 5.68 -1.85 13.60
N PRO A 833 5.97 -2.15 14.88
CA PRO A 833 4.95 -2.41 15.89
C PRO A 833 4.13 -1.16 16.27
N PHE A 834 4.56 0.03 15.88
CA PHE A 834 3.80 1.28 16.06
C PHE A 834 2.84 1.55 14.90
N GLN A 835 3.03 0.91 13.74
CA GLN A 835 2.11 0.99 12.60
C GLN A 835 1.09 -0.14 12.59
N VAL A 836 1.53 -1.36 12.86
CA VAL A 836 0.69 -2.57 12.88
C VAL A 836 0.73 -3.19 14.27
N LEU A 837 -0.45 -3.40 14.85
CA LEU A 837 -0.57 -3.91 16.22
C LEU A 837 0.11 -5.26 16.39
N ASP A 838 0.99 -5.37 17.37
CA ASP A 838 1.51 -6.66 17.83
C ASP A 838 0.41 -7.48 18.51
N GLN A 839 -0.24 -8.33 17.74
CA GLN A 839 -1.36 -9.16 18.23
C GLN A 839 -0.91 -10.26 19.22
N LYS A 840 0.41 -10.58 19.25
CA LYS A 840 0.95 -11.66 20.10
C LYS A 840 1.30 -11.18 21.51
N GLY A 841 1.87 -10.01 21.65
CA GLY A 841 2.25 -9.42 22.94
C GLY A 841 1.21 -8.38 23.39
N VAL A 842 1.17 -7.22 22.73
CA VAL A 842 0.23 -6.13 23.08
C VAL A 842 -1.23 -6.59 22.97
N GLY A 843 -1.55 -7.37 21.95
CA GLY A 843 -2.89 -7.94 21.75
C GLY A 843 -3.35 -8.86 22.88
N GLN A 844 -2.45 -9.58 23.54
CA GLN A 844 -2.80 -10.36 24.74
C GLN A 844 -3.22 -9.45 25.91
N LEU A 845 -2.51 -8.34 26.10
CA LEU A 845 -2.87 -7.36 27.15
C LEU A 845 -4.24 -6.74 26.89
N ILE A 846 -4.54 -6.42 25.64
CA ILE A 846 -5.86 -5.90 25.25
C ILE A 846 -6.95 -6.91 25.56
N ARG A 847 -6.79 -8.16 25.12
CA ARG A 847 -7.75 -9.24 25.37
C ARG A 847 -7.97 -9.45 26.87
N MET A 848 -6.88 -9.56 27.63
CA MET A 848 -6.94 -9.72 29.08
C MET A 848 -7.68 -8.57 29.77
N ALA A 849 -7.44 -7.33 29.36
CA ALA A 849 -8.09 -6.16 29.93
C ALA A 849 -9.60 -6.13 29.62
N VAL A 850 -9.99 -6.51 28.40
CA VAL A 850 -11.42 -6.61 28.03
C VAL A 850 -12.12 -7.69 28.85
N GLU A 851 -11.54 -8.90 28.94
CA GLU A 851 -12.11 -10.03 29.70
C GLU A 851 -12.23 -9.69 31.19
N LYS A 852 -11.17 -9.17 31.79
CA LYS A 852 -11.17 -8.76 33.22
C LYS A 852 -12.13 -7.61 33.49
N GLY A 853 -12.14 -6.57 32.65
CA GLY A 853 -13.03 -5.44 32.81
C GLY A 853 -14.50 -5.85 32.76
N ARG A 854 -14.87 -6.66 31.76
CA ARG A 854 -16.23 -7.18 31.59
C ARG A 854 -16.65 -8.23 32.62
N SER A 855 -15.71 -8.90 33.26
CA SER A 855 -16.04 -9.80 34.39
C SER A 855 -16.64 -9.07 35.60
N VAL A 856 -16.35 -7.77 35.73
CA VAL A 856 -16.85 -6.89 36.81
C VAL A 856 -17.98 -5.98 36.29
N ARG A 857 -17.83 -5.46 35.08
CA ARG A 857 -18.82 -4.59 34.43
C ARG A 857 -19.14 -5.17 33.04
N PRO A 858 -20.15 -6.06 32.92
CA PRO A 858 -20.47 -6.73 31.66
C PRO A 858 -20.72 -5.80 30.46
N GLU A 859 -21.31 -4.63 30.72
CA GLU A 859 -21.63 -3.60 29.71
C GLU A 859 -20.47 -2.62 29.45
N LEU A 860 -19.26 -2.90 29.98
CA LEU A 860 -18.10 -2.02 29.82
C LEU A 860 -17.78 -1.80 28.33
N LYS A 861 -17.89 -0.55 27.89
CA LYS A 861 -17.46 -0.18 26.53
C LYS A 861 -15.95 -0.14 26.45
N CYS A 862 -15.43 -0.79 25.43
CA CYS A 862 -13.98 -0.86 25.16
C CYS A 862 -13.71 -0.39 23.73
N GLY A 863 -12.77 0.52 23.57
CA GLY A 863 -12.32 0.99 22.25
C GLY A 863 -10.81 1.14 22.17
N ILE A 864 -10.31 1.46 20.99
CA ILE A 864 -8.91 1.74 20.72
C ILE A 864 -8.76 3.10 20.06
N CYS A 865 -7.74 3.86 20.40
CA CYS A 865 -7.51 5.20 19.87
C CYS A 865 -6.06 5.48 19.42
N GLY A 866 -5.15 4.52 19.51
CA GLY A 866 -3.80 4.64 18.96
C GLY A 866 -3.78 4.60 17.43
N GLU A 867 -2.60 4.74 16.82
CA GLU A 867 -2.41 4.71 15.36
C GLU A 867 -2.98 3.42 14.72
N HIS A 868 -2.99 2.33 15.46
CA HIS A 868 -3.52 1.04 15.04
C HIS A 868 -5.03 1.04 14.74
N GLY A 869 -5.78 2.03 15.26
CA GLY A 869 -7.24 2.13 15.05
C GLY A 869 -7.67 2.36 13.60
N GLY A 870 -6.74 2.78 12.73
CA GLY A 870 -6.94 2.95 11.28
C GLY A 870 -6.23 1.91 10.42
N GLU A 871 -5.52 0.94 11.00
CA GLU A 871 -4.78 -0.09 10.26
C GLU A 871 -5.66 -1.35 10.09
N PRO A 872 -5.88 -1.83 8.86
CA PRO A 872 -6.89 -2.87 8.60
C PRO A 872 -6.74 -4.17 9.39
N SER A 873 -5.53 -4.71 9.53
CA SER A 873 -5.31 -5.97 10.27
C SER A 873 -5.55 -5.80 11.78
N SER A 874 -5.20 -4.63 12.29
CA SER A 874 -5.44 -4.23 13.69
C SER A 874 -6.92 -4.03 13.96
N VAL A 875 -7.66 -3.41 13.03
CA VAL A 875 -9.13 -3.25 13.11
C VAL A 875 -9.81 -4.62 13.14
N LYS A 876 -9.40 -5.56 12.27
CA LYS A 876 -9.92 -6.93 12.28
C LYS A 876 -9.60 -7.65 13.59
N PHE A 877 -8.43 -7.43 14.17
CA PHE A 877 -8.10 -7.95 15.51
C PHE A 877 -9.04 -7.38 16.59
N CYS A 878 -9.30 -6.07 16.58
CA CYS A 878 -10.21 -5.42 17.52
C CYS A 878 -11.64 -6.00 17.44
N HIS A 879 -12.11 -6.30 16.22
CA HIS A 879 -13.38 -7.00 16.01
C HIS A 879 -13.39 -8.37 16.70
N ARG A 880 -12.36 -9.20 16.45
CA ARG A 880 -12.24 -10.57 17.02
C ARG A 880 -12.15 -10.59 18.55
N VAL A 881 -11.50 -9.59 19.15
CA VAL A 881 -11.40 -9.46 20.61
C VAL A 881 -12.70 -8.92 21.23
N GLY A 882 -13.62 -8.43 20.42
CA GLY A 882 -14.92 -7.93 20.88
C GLY A 882 -14.90 -6.49 21.37
N LEU A 883 -14.03 -5.64 20.85
CA LEU A 883 -14.11 -4.20 21.10
C LEU A 883 -15.41 -3.63 20.52
N ASP A 884 -15.89 -2.52 21.10
CA ASP A 884 -17.09 -1.82 20.67
C ASP A 884 -16.78 -0.81 19.56
N TYR A 885 -15.60 -0.18 19.60
CA TYR A 885 -15.18 0.79 18.58
C TYR A 885 -13.67 0.83 18.36
N VAL A 886 -13.29 1.30 17.19
CA VAL A 886 -11.95 1.78 16.87
C VAL A 886 -12.01 3.29 16.61
N SER A 887 -10.90 4.00 16.85
CA SER A 887 -10.79 5.44 16.57
C SER A 887 -9.52 5.73 15.81
N CYS A 888 -9.63 6.50 14.73
CA CYS A 888 -8.52 6.80 13.82
C CYS A 888 -8.63 8.24 13.29
N SER A 889 -7.60 8.71 12.58
CA SER A 889 -7.64 10.01 11.92
C SER A 889 -8.80 10.10 10.91
N PRO A 890 -9.33 11.29 10.58
CA PRO A 890 -10.51 11.45 9.73
C PRO A 890 -10.42 10.71 8.38
N PHE A 891 -9.28 10.81 7.70
CA PHE A 891 -9.06 10.18 6.39
C PHE A 891 -8.93 8.64 6.46
N ARG A 892 -8.67 8.07 7.63
CA ARG A 892 -8.63 6.62 7.85
C ARG A 892 -10.00 6.02 8.17
N VAL A 893 -11.01 6.84 8.44
CA VAL A 893 -12.37 6.38 8.79
C VAL A 893 -12.96 5.43 7.72
N PRO A 894 -12.95 5.73 6.41
CA PRO A 894 -13.47 4.80 5.40
C PRO A 894 -12.72 3.47 5.36
N ILE A 895 -11.39 3.51 5.53
CA ILE A 895 -10.54 2.32 5.54
C ILE A 895 -10.89 1.42 6.74
N ALA A 896 -11.03 2.02 7.93
CA ALA A 896 -11.42 1.31 9.13
C ALA A 896 -12.85 0.73 9.03
N ARG A 897 -13.79 1.46 8.40
CA ARG A 897 -15.17 0.98 8.15
C ARG A 897 -15.19 -0.25 7.26
N LEU A 898 -14.41 -0.22 6.18
CA LEU A 898 -14.29 -1.38 5.28
C LEU A 898 -13.64 -2.57 5.99
N ALA A 899 -12.54 -2.35 6.72
CA ALA A 899 -11.88 -3.42 7.48
C ALA A 899 -12.78 -4.02 8.57
N ALA A 900 -13.58 -3.21 9.25
CA ALA A 900 -14.55 -3.66 10.25
C ALA A 900 -15.68 -4.50 9.62
N ALA A 901 -16.18 -4.10 8.45
CA ALA A 901 -17.17 -4.86 7.71
C ALA A 901 -16.60 -6.19 7.21
N GLN A 902 -15.37 -6.19 6.68
CA GLN A 902 -14.68 -7.42 6.28
C GLN A 902 -14.53 -8.39 7.44
N ALA A 903 -14.12 -7.91 8.62
CA ALA A 903 -13.99 -8.75 9.81
C ALA A 903 -15.32 -9.43 10.20
N ALA A 904 -16.42 -8.69 10.10
CA ALA A 904 -17.74 -9.24 10.39
C ALA A 904 -18.21 -10.26 9.34
N VAL A 905 -17.88 -10.05 8.06
CA VAL A 905 -18.19 -11.01 6.98
C VAL A 905 -17.36 -12.27 7.10
N GLU A 906 -16.08 -12.16 7.45
CA GLU A 906 -15.15 -13.29 7.68
C GLU A 906 -15.58 -14.16 8.88
N GLU A 907 -16.15 -13.57 9.94
CA GLU A 907 -16.62 -14.32 11.14
C GLU A 907 -17.81 -15.25 10.84
N VAL A 908 -18.60 -14.93 9.81
CA VAL A 908 -19.80 -15.71 9.44
C VAL A 908 -19.47 -16.91 8.53
N LYS A 909 -18.24 -16.99 8.01
CA LYS A 909 -17.73 -18.13 7.23
C LYS A 909 -17.17 -19.23 8.13
#